data_34cfafdd3b8c3776989923348c6cf12f
#
_entry.id   34cfafdd3b8c3776989923348c6cf12f
#
_cell.length_a   1.000
_cell.length_b   1.000
_cell.length_c   1.000
_cell.angle_alpha   90.00
_cell.angle_beta   90.00
_cell.angle_gamma   90.00
#
_symmetry.space_group_name_H-M   'P 1'
#
loop_
_entity.id
_entity.type
_entity.pdbx_description
1 polymer ?
#
loop_
_entity_poly.entity_id
_entity_poly.type
_entity_poly.pdbx_seq_one_letter_code
_entity_poly.pdbx_strand_id
1 'polypeptide(L)'
;MWIFAYLNYQVPRTRKEIFEMLVKGLQRLEYRGYDSAGETHDINGNTICLIKKQGKVKALDEELYKKDSLDLDEELYTHFGLAHTRWATHGEPSAVNSHPHRSDKDNEFVVIHNGIITNYKELKKYLISQGYEFESETDTEVIPKLIKYVYDNRESDTVSFSMLVERVIKQLEGAFALVFKSRHFPGEAVSTRRGSPLLIGVRSKFELLTEQIPVQYNSGELRSTLRTSIIFAIIEHTNKVLYLEDDDVAVVKEGKLSIHRMNRQAGEDPIRAIQTLQMELQQIMKGNFDAFMQKEIFEQPESVVNTMRGRICFDTNNVVLGGLKDHLKEIKRCRRLIMIGCGTSFHAAVATRQILEELTELPVMVELASDFLDRYTPVFRDDVCFFISQSGETADTLMALRYCKEHGALTVGITNTVGSSICRETDCGVHINAGPEIGVASTKAYTSQFVALTMFSLMMSEDKLSLQKRRLDIINGLRMLPELIRKVLALDEKIKSIANELYEQRSLLVMGRGFNYATCLEGALKIKEITYMHSEGILAGELKHGPLALIDKDMPVIMLIMKDGCYTKCHNALQQIKARSGRPIIICCQDDYEAIKNAYQTIELPQTVDCLQGILSVIPLQLLSFHLAVLRGFDVSGLTLLTWQEPD
;
A
#
# COMPACT_ATOMS: atom_id res chain seq x y z
N MET A 1 -6.93 -4.40 6.20
CA MET A 1 -7.72 -5.67 6.09
C MET A 1 -7.01 -6.63 5.19
N TRP A 2 -6.91 -7.91 5.58
CA TRP A 2 -6.22 -8.91 4.79
C TRP A 2 -6.99 -10.22 4.76
N ILE A 3 -7.16 -10.75 3.56
CA ILE A 3 -7.71 -12.08 3.31
C ILE A 3 -6.57 -13.09 3.30
N PHE A 4 -6.72 -14.17 4.05
CA PHE A 4 -5.94 -15.38 3.91
C PHE A 4 -6.87 -16.57 3.78
N ALA A 5 -6.69 -17.40 2.76
CA ALA A 5 -7.45 -18.62 2.59
C ALA A 5 -6.52 -19.75 2.16
N TYR A 6 -6.74 -20.94 2.71
CA TYR A 6 -5.94 -22.11 2.43
C TYR A 6 -6.83 -23.31 2.10
N LEU A 7 -6.60 -23.91 0.94
CA LEU A 7 -7.24 -25.15 0.54
C LEU A 7 -6.18 -26.21 0.23
N ASN A 8 -6.22 -27.35 0.93
CA ASN A 8 -5.50 -28.55 0.55
C ASN A 8 -6.44 -29.56 -0.12
N TYR A 9 -5.95 -30.23 -1.15
CA TYR A 9 -6.70 -31.25 -1.85
C TYR A 9 -5.83 -32.50 -2.07
N GLN A 10 -6.27 -33.63 -1.50
CA GLN A 10 -5.56 -34.93 -1.53
C GLN A 10 -4.10 -34.85 -1.01
N VAL A 11 -3.81 -33.90 -0.14
CA VAL A 11 -2.54 -33.77 0.57
C VAL A 11 -2.86 -33.83 2.06
N PRO A 12 -2.52 -34.91 2.77
CA PRO A 12 -2.84 -35.03 4.19
C PRO A 12 -2.13 -33.93 4.98
N ARG A 13 -2.89 -33.26 5.85
CA ARG A 13 -2.43 -32.25 6.80
C ARG A 13 -3.17 -32.45 8.10
N THR A 14 -2.44 -32.36 9.22
CA THR A 14 -3.11 -32.37 10.52
C THR A 14 -3.87 -31.06 10.73
N ARG A 15 -4.93 -31.10 11.51
CA ARG A 15 -5.70 -29.91 11.88
C ARG A 15 -4.80 -28.85 12.51
N LYS A 16 -3.83 -29.26 13.32
CA LYS A 16 -2.81 -28.38 13.91
C LYS A 16 -1.97 -27.67 12.84
N GLU A 17 -1.48 -28.38 11.83
CA GLU A 17 -0.71 -27.78 10.73
C GLU A 17 -1.54 -26.76 9.97
N ILE A 18 -2.84 -27.00 9.78
CA ILE A 18 -3.75 -26.06 9.10
C ILE A 18 -3.95 -24.80 9.93
N PHE A 19 -4.20 -24.93 11.24
CA PHE A 19 -4.31 -23.79 12.15
C PHE A 19 -3.03 -22.96 12.17
N GLU A 20 -1.88 -23.60 12.33
CA GLU A 20 -0.59 -22.92 12.27
C GLU A 20 -0.39 -22.18 10.95
N MET A 21 -0.84 -22.73 9.83
CA MET A 21 -0.73 -22.09 8.53
C MET A 21 -1.64 -20.86 8.42
N LEU A 22 -2.89 -20.95 8.88
CA LEU A 22 -3.84 -19.83 8.89
C LEU A 22 -3.36 -18.72 9.82
N VAL A 23 -2.96 -19.05 11.04
CA VAL A 23 -2.45 -18.10 12.04
C VAL A 23 -1.16 -17.41 11.56
N LYS A 24 -0.17 -18.18 11.08
CA LYS A 24 1.07 -17.61 10.52
C LYS A 24 0.80 -16.71 9.31
N GLY A 25 -0.15 -17.09 8.45
CA GLY A 25 -0.60 -16.24 7.36
C GLY A 25 -1.13 -14.89 7.85
N LEU A 26 -1.99 -14.90 8.88
CA LEU A 26 -2.48 -13.66 9.48
C LEU A 26 -1.38 -12.87 10.20
N GLN A 27 -0.51 -13.50 10.99
CA GLN A 27 0.59 -12.84 11.71
C GLN A 27 1.52 -12.06 10.77
N ARG A 28 1.72 -12.55 9.54
CA ARG A 28 2.50 -11.83 8.52
C ARG A 28 1.78 -10.65 7.91
N LEU A 29 0.47 -10.68 7.95
CA LEU A 29 -0.38 -9.63 7.44
C LEU A 29 -0.70 -8.58 8.52
N GLU A 30 -0.26 -8.81 9.77
CA GLU A 30 -0.45 -7.89 10.90
C GLU A 30 0.21 -6.53 10.73
N TYR A 31 1.23 -6.42 9.90
CA TYR A 31 2.07 -5.22 9.78
C TYR A 31 1.33 -3.93 9.38
N ARG A 32 0.15 -4.03 8.76
CA ARG A 32 -0.68 -2.86 8.40
C ARG A 32 -1.76 -2.50 9.42
N GLY A 33 -1.71 -3.08 10.62
CA GLY A 33 -2.70 -2.84 11.67
C GLY A 33 -4.01 -3.61 11.47
N TYR A 34 -4.67 -3.90 12.56
CA TYR A 34 -6.00 -4.54 12.61
C TYR A 34 -6.55 -4.39 14.03
N ASP A 35 -7.86 -4.47 14.15
CA ASP A 35 -8.58 -4.37 15.43
C ASP A 35 -9.21 -5.70 15.86
N SER A 36 -9.30 -6.63 14.93
CA SER A 36 -9.87 -7.94 15.21
C SER A 36 -9.47 -8.97 14.16
N ALA A 37 -9.52 -10.25 14.52
CA ALA A 37 -9.19 -11.37 13.66
C ALA A 37 -10.19 -12.51 13.81
N GLY A 38 -10.31 -13.34 12.78
CA GLY A 38 -11.11 -14.54 12.85
C GLY A 38 -10.74 -15.54 11.76
N GLU A 39 -11.16 -16.79 11.98
CA GLU A 39 -10.94 -17.88 11.06
C GLU A 39 -12.12 -18.85 10.98
N THR A 40 -12.08 -19.72 9.96
CA THR A 40 -12.99 -20.86 9.83
C THR A 40 -12.24 -22.14 9.57
N HIS A 41 -12.74 -23.23 10.13
CA HIS A 41 -12.28 -24.56 9.83
C HIS A 41 -13.44 -25.57 9.77
N ASP A 42 -13.21 -26.71 9.15
CA ASP A 42 -14.20 -27.77 9.05
C ASP A 42 -14.08 -28.75 10.23
N ILE A 43 -15.21 -29.10 10.80
CA ILE A 43 -15.35 -30.15 11.80
C ILE A 43 -16.16 -31.28 11.17
N ASN A 44 -15.68 -32.53 11.22
CA ASN A 44 -16.39 -33.71 10.73
C ASN A 44 -16.95 -33.59 9.28
N GLY A 45 -16.14 -33.02 8.38
CA GLY A 45 -16.38 -33.02 6.93
C GLY A 45 -17.33 -31.95 6.40
N ASN A 46 -18.40 -31.58 7.11
CA ASN A 46 -19.41 -30.64 6.59
C ASN A 46 -19.82 -29.52 7.55
N THR A 47 -19.35 -29.52 8.79
CA THR A 47 -19.69 -28.48 9.76
C THR A 47 -18.62 -27.41 9.79
N ILE A 48 -18.98 -26.18 9.51
CA ILE A 48 -18.05 -25.03 9.54
C ILE A 48 -18.05 -24.41 10.93
N CYS A 49 -16.89 -24.38 11.58
CA CYS A 49 -16.68 -23.66 12.84
C CYS A 49 -16.12 -22.27 12.56
N LEU A 50 -16.62 -21.25 13.25
CA LEU A 50 -16.10 -19.90 13.23
C LEU A 50 -15.49 -19.54 14.58
N ILE A 51 -14.30 -18.95 14.57
CA ILE A 51 -13.66 -18.40 15.75
C ILE A 51 -13.28 -16.95 15.44
N LYS A 52 -13.73 -16.02 16.27
CA LYS A 52 -13.53 -14.58 16.10
C LYS A 52 -13.08 -13.96 17.41
N LYS A 53 -12.08 -13.07 17.34
CA LYS A 53 -11.57 -12.34 18.51
C LYS A 53 -11.26 -10.89 18.18
N GLN A 54 -11.54 -10.02 19.13
CA GLN A 54 -11.05 -8.66 19.14
C GLN A 54 -9.59 -8.66 19.59
N GLY A 55 -8.76 -7.79 19.00
CA GLY A 55 -7.34 -7.64 19.33
C GLY A 55 -6.40 -8.39 18.40
N LYS A 56 -5.19 -8.67 18.86
CA LYS A 56 -4.09 -9.25 18.07
C LYS A 56 -4.37 -10.70 17.65
N VAL A 57 -3.77 -11.13 16.52
CA VAL A 57 -3.85 -12.52 16.04
C VAL A 57 -3.42 -13.52 17.10
N LYS A 58 -2.54 -13.12 18.02
CA LYS A 58 -2.16 -13.92 19.19
C LYS A 58 -3.37 -14.30 20.06
N ALA A 59 -4.36 -13.40 20.23
CA ALA A 59 -5.57 -13.69 20.99
C ALA A 59 -6.47 -14.71 20.27
N LEU A 60 -6.48 -14.71 18.93
CA LEU A 60 -7.14 -15.72 18.13
C LEU A 60 -6.41 -17.08 18.25
N ASP A 61 -5.08 -17.07 18.16
CA ASP A 61 -4.23 -18.25 18.31
C ASP A 61 -4.45 -18.94 19.66
N GLU A 62 -4.42 -18.19 20.77
CA GLU A 62 -4.68 -18.71 22.10
C GLU A 62 -6.09 -19.33 22.25
N GLU A 63 -7.09 -18.79 21.55
CA GLU A 63 -8.46 -19.30 21.59
C GLU A 63 -8.64 -20.61 20.81
N LEU A 64 -7.93 -20.78 19.70
CA LEU A 64 -7.94 -21.99 18.88
C LEU A 64 -7.57 -23.23 19.66
N TYR A 65 -6.57 -23.11 20.54
CA TYR A 65 -6.05 -24.23 21.35
C TYR A 65 -6.79 -24.45 22.67
N LYS A 66 -7.76 -23.58 23.03
CA LYS A 66 -8.59 -23.74 24.26
C LYS A 66 -9.76 -24.70 24.12
N LYS A 67 -10.12 -25.11 22.91
CA LYS A 67 -11.22 -26.04 22.67
C LYS A 67 -10.76 -27.48 22.84
N ASP A 68 -10.88 -28.03 24.04
CA ASP A 68 -10.56 -29.43 24.41
C ASP A 68 -11.29 -30.50 23.58
N SER A 69 -12.26 -30.10 22.77
CA SER A 69 -13.09 -31.02 21.97
C SER A 69 -12.58 -31.28 20.54
N LEU A 70 -11.49 -30.61 20.12
CA LEU A 70 -10.95 -30.72 18.77
C LEU A 70 -9.72 -31.64 18.78
N ASP A 71 -9.77 -32.74 18.01
CA ASP A 71 -8.58 -33.54 17.73
C ASP A 71 -7.65 -32.78 16.78
N LEU A 72 -6.53 -32.30 17.33
CA LEU A 72 -5.53 -31.51 16.60
C LEU A 72 -4.64 -32.37 15.69
N ASP A 73 -4.54 -33.66 15.99
CA ASP A 73 -3.72 -34.62 15.25
C ASP A 73 -4.52 -35.32 14.13
N GLU A 74 -5.83 -35.05 14.02
CA GLU A 74 -6.65 -35.57 12.93
C GLU A 74 -6.12 -35.14 11.57
N GLU A 75 -5.83 -36.10 10.69
CA GLU A 75 -5.38 -35.86 9.32
C GLU A 75 -6.55 -35.58 8.38
N LEU A 76 -6.51 -34.41 7.74
CA LEU A 76 -7.50 -33.97 6.77
C LEU A 76 -6.92 -34.01 5.35
N TYR A 77 -7.52 -34.81 4.47
CA TYR A 77 -7.09 -34.93 3.07
C TYR A 77 -7.60 -33.78 2.20
N THR A 78 -8.74 -33.23 2.52
CA THR A 78 -9.32 -32.05 1.87
C THR A 78 -9.87 -31.12 2.93
N HIS A 79 -9.35 -29.91 2.95
CA HIS A 79 -9.80 -28.90 3.90
C HIS A 79 -9.71 -27.52 3.28
N PHE A 80 -10.68 -26.66 3.60
CA PHE A 80 -10.71 -25.27 3.19
C PHE A 80 -10.89 -24.35 4.38
N GLY A 81 -9.83 -23.62 4.75
CA GLY A 81 -9.81 -22.63 5.83
C GLY A 81 -9.85 -21.21 5.31
N LEU A 82 -10.60 -20.33 5.97
CA LEU A 82 -10.62 -18.90 5.75
C LEU A 82 -10.10 -18.19 6.99
N ALA A 83 -9.28 -17.19 6.83
CA ALA A 83 -8.80 -16.34 7.91
C ALA A 83 -8.72 -14.87 7.46
N HIS A 84 -8.92 -13.95 8.38
CA HIS A 84 -9.01 -12.53 8.06
C HIS A 84 -8.56 -11.66 9.23
N THR A 85 -7.84 -10.57 8.93
CA THR A 85 -7.60 -9.45 9.86
C THR A 85 -8.43 -8.26 9.43
N ARG A 86 -9.25 -7.74 10.33
CA ARG A 86 -10.17 -6.62 10.07
C ARG A 86 -9.56 -5.30 10.53
N TRP A 87 -9.79 -4.25 9.76
CA TRP A 87 -9.68 -2.86 10.16
C TRP A 87 -11.07 -2.25 10.07
N ALA A 88 -11.60 -1.76 11.19
CA ALA A 88 -12.96 -1.25 11.25
C ALA A 88 -13.15 -0.01 10.35
N THR A 89 -14.02 -0.15 9.35
CA THR A 89 -14.54 0.94 8.53
C THR A 89 -16.03 1.16 8.78
N HIS A 90 -16.74 0.09 9.16
CA HIS A 90 -18.16 0.08 9.50
C HIS A 90 -18.39 -0.80 10.74
N GLY A 91 -18.99 -0.24 11.80
CA GLY A 91 -19.20 -0.90 13.09
C GLY A 91 -17.95 -0.96 13.97
N GLU A 92 -18.15 -0.91 15.28
CA GLU A 92 -17.07 -0.89 16.28
C GLU A 92 -16.21 -2.18 16.24
N PRO A 93 -14.93 -2.11 16.65
CA PRO A 93 -14.09 -3.28 16.84
C PRO A 93 -14.70 -4.25 17.88
N SER A 94 -15.17 -5.40 17.42
CA SER A 94 -15.77 -6.43 18.28
C SER A 94 -15.67 -7.80 17.62
N ALA A 95 -15.82 -8.88 18.38
CA ALA A 95 -15.84 -10.23 17.84
C ALA A 95 -17.01 -10.44 16.86
N VAL A 96 -18.17 -9.81 17.09
CA VAL A 96 -19.35 -9.92 16.22
C VAL A 96 -19.10 -9.28 14.86
N ASN A 97 -18.48 -8.10 14.86
CA ASN A 97 -18.15 -7.34 13.66
C ASN A 97 -16.89 -7.87 12.93
N SER A 98 -16.17 -8.84 13.50
CA SER A 98 -15.00 -9.45 12.85
C SER A 98 -15.40 -10.38 11.70
N HIS A 99 -14.53 -10.52 10.70
CA HIS A 99 -14.67 -11.55 9.68
C HIS A 99 -14.15 -12.90 10.21
N PRO A 100 -14.63 -14.02 9.64
CA PRO A 100 -15.61 -14.19 8.58
C PRO A 100 -17.05 -13.89 9.03
N HIS A 101 -17.92 -13.47 8.09
CA HIS A 101 -19.36 -13.33 8.32
C HIS A 101 -20.13 -14.54 7.80
N ARG A 102 -21.25 -14.87 8.46
CA ARG A 102 -22.06 -16.05 8.21
C ARG A 102 -23.48 -15.73 7.74
N SER A 103 -24.08 -16.66 7.01
CA SER A 103 -25.46 -16.54 6.56
C SER A 103 -26.49 -16.75 7.68
N ASP A 104 -26.22 -17.68 8.59
CA ASP A 104 -27.16 -18.18 9.61
C ASP A 104 -26.37 -18.83 10.76
N LYS A 105 -27.09 -19.33 11.77
CA LYS A 105 -26.53 -20.01 12.95
C LYS A 105 -25.82 -21.33 12.62
N ASP A 106 -26.18 -21.95 11.49
CA ASP A 106 -25.62 -23.20 11.01
C ASP A 106 -24.42 -23.01 10.08
N ASN A 107 -24.01 -21.75 9.84
CA ASN A 107 -22.88 -21.38 9.00
C ASN A 107 -22.94 -21.98 7.57
N GLU A 108 -24.14 -21.99 6.95
CA GLU A 108 -24.30 -22.60 5.63
C GLU A 108 -23.43 -21.95 4.56
N PHE A 109 -23.32 -20.62 4.61
CA PHE A 109 -22.41 -19.84 3.79
C PHE A 109 -21.58 -18.90 4.65
N VAL A 110 -20.30 -18.85 4.38
CA VAL A 110 -19.35 -18.02 5.11
C VAL A 110 -18.49 -17.24 4.11
N VAL A 111 -18.26 -15.95 4.41
CA VAL A 111 -17.56 -15.03 3.50
C VAL A 111 -16.54 -14.20 4.26
N ILE A 112 -15.38 -14.00 3.65
CA ILE A 112 -14.42 -12.97 4.02
C ILE A 112 -14.35 -11.90 2.92
N HIS A 113 -14.19 -10.64 3.32
CA HIS A 113 -14.30 -9.48 2.43
C HIS A 113 -13.24 -8.43 2.74
N ASN A 114 -12.61 -7.90 1.71
CA ASN A 114 -11.83 -6.68 1.73
C ASN A 114 -12.46 -5.67 0.78
N GLY A 115 -12.77 -4.49 1.27
CA GLY A 115 -13.39 -3.43 0.48
C GLY A 115 -14.56 -2.75 1.16
N ILE A 116 -15.46 -2.18 0.39
CA ILE A 116 -16.68 -1.51 0.86
C ILE A 116 -17.82 -1.84 -0.10
N ILE A 117 -18.94 -2.31 0.43
CA ILE A 117 -20.19 -2.50 -0.32
C ILE A 117 -21.06 -1.26 -0.14
N THR A 118 -21.15 -0.44 -1.18
CA THR A 118 -21.80 0.88 -1.08
C THR A 118 -23.31 0.80 -0.94
N ASN A 119 -23.95 -0.19 -1.57
CA ASN A 119 -25.42 -0.41 -1.52
C ASN A 119 -25.88 -1.35 -0.39
N TYR A 120 -25.02 -1.62 0.63
CA TYR A 120 -25.34 -2.57 1.69
C TYR A 120 -26.59 -2.22 2.49
N LYS A 121 -26.91 -0.93 2.66
CA LYS A 121 -28.09 -0.48 3.43
C LYS A 121 -29.39 -0.90 2.75
N GLU A 122 -29.45 -0.81 1.43
CA GLU A 122 -30.60 -1.20 0.63
C GLU A 122 -30.77 -2.73 0.63
N LEU A 123 -29.67 -3.45 0.42
CA LEU A 123 -29.65 -4.90 0.49
C LEU A 123 -30.04 -5.41 1.88
N LYS A 124 -29.52 -4.81 2.95
CA LYS A 124 -29.88 -5.14 4.33
C LYS A 124 -31.37 -4.95 4.59
N LYS A 125 -31.93 -3.81 4.17
CA LYS A 125 -33.36 -3.52 4.32
C LYS A 125 -34.22 -4.55 3.57
N TYR A 126 -33.82 -4.90 2.36
CA TYR A 126 -34.51 -5.93 1.56
C TYR A 126 -34.45 -7.30 2.25
N LEU A 127 -33.29 -7.77 2.66
CA LEU A 127 -33.11 -9.07 3.31
C LEU A 127 -33.85 -9.16 4.65
N ILE A 128 -33.90 -8.09 5.43
CA ILE A 128 -34.74 -8.03 6.65
C ILE A 128 -36.23 -8.21 6.30
N SER A 129 -36.70 -7.60 5.21
CA SER A 129 -38.09 -7.79 4.77
C SER A 129 -38.39 -9.23 4.32
N GLN A 130 -37.36 -9.99 3.95
CA GLN A 130 -37.44 -11.42 3.62
C GLN A 130 -37.26 -12.35 4.85
N GLY A 131 -37.12 -11.78 6.07
CA GLY A 131 -37.02 -12.53 7.32
C GLY A 131 -35.60 -12.88 7.76
N TYR A 132 -34.54 -12.32 7.13
CA TYR A 132 -33.17 -12.56 7.55
C TYR A 132 -32.79 -11.65 8.71
N GLU A 133 -32.20 -12.23 9.77
CA GLU A 133 -31.69 -11.50 10.93
C GLU A 133 -30.21 -11.13 10.73
N PHE A 134 -29.82 -9.95 11.18
CA PHE A 134 -28.45 -9.43 11.13
C PHE A 134 -27.87 -9.34 12.53
N GLU A 135 -26.64 -9.81 12.69
CA GLU A 135 -25.91 -9.84 13.96
C GLU A 135 -24.91 -8.67 14.07
N SER A 136 -24.37 -8.19 12.91
CA SER A 136 -23.30 -7.20 12.88
C SER A 136 -23.75 -5.86 12.29
N GLU A 137 -22.90 -4.85 12.50
CA GLU A 137 -23.05 -3.51 11.93
C GLU A 137 -22.28 -3.33 10.63
N THR A 138 -21.62 -4.40 10.14
CA THR A 138 -20.74 -4.32 8.97
C THR A 138 -21.54 -4.33 7.66
N ASP A 139 -20.95 -3.74 6.64
CA ASP A 139 -21.44 -3.82 5.27
C ASP A 139 -21.30 -5.24 4.68
N THR A 140 -20.39 -6.03 5.21
CA THR A 140 -20.07 -7.38 4.71
C THR A 140 -21.17 -8.41 4.96
N GLU A 141 -21.91 -8.33 6.08
CA GLU A 141 -22.87 -9.36 6.46
C GLU A 141 -24.01 -9.53 5.45
N VAL A 142 -24.28 -8.51 4.63
CA VAL A 142 -25.28 -8.64 3.56
C VAL A 142 -24.92 -9.72 2.54
N ILE A 143 -23.62 -10.00 2.34
CA ILE A 143 -23.14 -10.93 1.32
C ILE A 143 -23.50 -12.39 1.63
N PRO A 144 -23.15 -12.96 2.81
CA PRO A 144 -23.57 -14.33 3.15
C PRO A 144 -25.09 -14.47 3.32
N LYS A 145 -25.80 -13.42 3.74
CA LYS A 145 -27.27 -13.44 3.76
C LYS A 145 -27.85 -13.45 2.34
N LEU A 146 -27.28 -12.68 1.44
CA LEU A 146 -27.72 -12.61 0.04
C LEU A 146 -27.50 -13.94 -0.69
N ILE A 147 -26.32 -14.59 -0.52
CA ILE A 147 -26.10 -15.89 -1.16
C ILE A 147 -27.03 -16.97 -0.60
N LYS A 148 -27.33 -16.94 0.71
CA LYS A 148 -28.32 -17.81 1.32
C LYS A 148 -29.71 -17.58 0.71
N TYR A 149 -30.14 -16.32 0.58
CA TYR A 149 -31.40 -15.95 -0.07
C TYR A 149 -31.47 -16.49 -1.51
N VAL A 150 -30.41 -16.32 -2.30
CA VAL A 150 -30.35 -16.85 -3.67
C VAL A 150 -30.39 -18.38 -3.70
N TYR A 151 -29.74 -19.04 -2.72
CA TYR A 151 -29.73 -20.49 -2.60
C TYR A 151 -31.11 -21.04 -2.20
N ASP A 152 -31.78 -20.43 -1.22
CA ASP A 152 -33.11 -20.85 -0.74
C ASP A 152 -34.19 -20.68 -1.82
N ASN A 153 -34.05 -19.67 -2.70
CA ASN A 153 -34.99 -19.38 -3.79
C ASN A 153 -34.51 -19.90 -5.15
N ARG A 154 -33.62 -20.92 -5.19
CA ARG A 154 -33.13 -21.47 -6.44
C ARG A 154 -34.22 -22.24 -7.22
N GLU A 155 -34.20 -22.08 -8.52
CA GLU A 155 -35.18 -22.74 -9.42
C GLU A 155 -34.88 -24.24 -9.64
N SER A 156 -33.63 -24.67 -9.38
CA SER A 156 -33.16 -26.04 -9.58
C SER A 156 -32.13 -26.44 -8.53
N ASP A 157 -32.14 -27.72 -8.14
CA ASP A 157 -31.11 -28.27 -7.23
C ASP A 157 -29.74 -28.46 -7.86
N THR A 158 -29.60 -28.25 -9.18
CA THR A 158 -28.35 -28.42 -9.93
C THR A 158 -27.51 -27.14 -10.02
N VAL A 159 -27.83 -26.10 -9.23
CA VAL A 159 -27.10 -24.83 -9.26
C VAL A 159 -25.70 -25.02 -8.67
N SER A 160 -24.64 -24.64 -9.43
CA SER A 160 -23.25 -24.69 -8.96
C SER A 160 -22.93 -23.53 -7.99
N PHE A 161 -21.89 -23.71 -7.17
CA PHE A 161 -21.46 -22.67 -6.23
C PHE A 161 -21.02 -21.39 -6.97
N SER A 162 -20.32 -21.54 -8.11
CA SER A 162 -19.94 -20.40 -8.94
C SER A 162 -21.14 -19.59 -9.43
N MET A 163 -22.21 -20.27 -9.90
CA MET A 163 -23.42 -19.58 -10.36
C MET A 163 -24.13 -18.81 -9.25
N LEU A 164 -24.14 -19.34 -8.01
CA LEU A 164 -24.66 -18.60 -6.86
C LEU A 164 -23.87 -17.33 -6.60
N VAL A 165 -22.54 -17.43 -6.60
CA VAL A 165 -21.64 -16.27 -6.41
C VAL A 165 -21.81 -15.27 -7.53
N GLU A 166 -21.87 -15.70 -8.78
CA GLU A 166 -22.12 -14.81 -9.93
C GLU A 166 -23.44 -14.02 -9.81
N ARG A 167 -24.50 -14.66 -9.31
CA ARG A 167 -25.78 -13.98 -9.07
C ARG A 167 -25.67 -12.95 -7.95
N VAL A 168 -24.88 -13.25 -6.90
CA VAL A 168 -24.65 -12.33 -5.78
C VAL A 168 -23.85 -11.11 -6.21
N ILE A 169 -22.72 -11.28 -6.92
CA ILE A 169 -21.86 -10.15 -7.31
C ILE A 169 -22.54 -9.17 -8.27
N LYS A 170 -23.56 -9.62 -9.02
CA LYS A 170 -24.40 -8.73 -9.83
C LYS A 170 -25.21 -7.72 -9.03
N GLN A 171 -25.52 -8.05 -7.78
CA GLN A 171 -26.33 -7.19 -6.89
C GLN A 171 -25.45 -6.29 -6.03
N LEU A 172 -24.11 -6.53 -6.00
CA LEU A 172 -23.20 -5.78 -5.18
C LEU A 172 -22.64 -4.57 -5.94
N GLU A 173 -22.64 -3.41 -5.27
CA GLU A 173 -22.00 -2.19 -5.74
C GLU A 173 -20.83 -1.82 -4.81
N GLY A 174 -19.75 -1.28 -5.39
CA GLY A 174 -18.55 -0.89 -4.66
C GLY A 174 -17.32 -1.68 -5.03
N ALA A 175 -16.26 -1.52 -4.24
CA ALA A 175 -14.99 -2.23 -4.43
C ALA A 175 -14.90 -3.39 -3.42
N PHE A 176 -14.59 -4.59 -3.91
CA PHE A 176 -14.50 -5.77 -3.07
C PHE A 176 -13.50 -6.81 -3.57
N ALA A 177 -12.94 -7.56 -2.64
CA ALA A 177 -12.32 -8.87 -2.84
C ALA A 177 -13.01 -9.85 -1.88
N LEU A 178 -13.52 -10.95 -2.39
CA LEU A 178 -14.37 -11.89 -1.67
C LEU A 178 -13.83 -13.32 -1.80
N VAL A 179 -13.93 -14.08 -0.70
CA VAL A 179 -13.73 -15.53 -0.73
C VAL A 179 -14.90 -16.18 0.02
N PHE A 180 -15.53 -17.12 -0.64
CA PHE A 180 -16.73 -17.82 -0.18
C PHE A 180 -16.42 -19.26 0.19
N LYS A 181 -17.03 -19.72 1.27
CA LYS A 181 -17.05 -21.11 1.73
C LYS A 181 -18.48 -21.53 2.05
N SER A 182 -18.83 -22.78 1.76
CA SER A 182 -20.15 -23.32 2.07
C SER A 182 -20.11 -24.78 2.49
N ARG A 183 -20.96 -25.15 3.44
CA ARG A 183 -21.16 -26.55 3.82
C ARG A 183 -21.88 -27.38 2.74
N HIS A 184 -22.62 -26.73 1.84
CA HIS A 184 -23.31 -27.39 0.73
C HIS A 184 -22.36 -27.78 -0.41
N PHE A 185 -21.18 -27.15 -0.46
CA PHE A 185 -20.15 -27.38 -1.46
C PHE A 185 -18.79 -27.67 -0.78
N PRO A 186 -18.69 -28.80 -0.05
CA PRO A 186 -17.48 -29.13 0.69
C PRO A 186 -16.27 -29.28 -0.23
N GLY A 187 -15.12 -28.71 0.15
CA GLY A 187 -13.88 -28.75 -0.64
C GLY A 187 -13.90 -27.85 -1.89
N GLU A 188 -14.96 -27.06 -2.10
CA GLU A 188 -15.01 -26.03 -3.14
C GLU A 188 -14.70 -24.67 -2.53
N ALA A 189 -13.85 -23.88 -3.23
CA ALA A 189 -13.56 -22.50 -2.91
C ALA A 189 -13.95 -21.62 -4.10
N VAL A 190 -14.68 -20.53 -3.84
CA VAL A 190 -15.00 -19.54 -4.84
C VAL A 190 -14.51 -18.18 -4.40
N SER A 191 -13.79 -17.50 -5.27
CA SER A 191 -13.24 -16.17 -5.00
C SER A 191 -13.48 -15.24 -6.17
N THR A 192 -13.67 -13.95 -5.87
CA THR A 192 -13.92 -12.92 -6.87
C THR A 192 -13.41 -11.57 -6.40
N ARG A 193 -13.19 -10.66 -7.34
CA ARG A 193 -12.82 -9.28 -7.03
C ARG A 193 -13.48 -8.27 -7.95
N ARG A 194 -13.61 -7.04 -7.43
CA ARG A 194 -13.89 -5.82 -8.19
C ARG A 194 -13.26 -4.64 -7.46
N GLY A 195 -12.32 -3.93 -8.07
CA GLY A 195 -11.65 -2.78 -7.48
C GLY A 195 -10.64 -3.07 -6.37
N SER A 196 -10.80 -4.14 -5.58
CA SER A 196 -9.85 -4.56 -4.54
C SER A 196 -8.98 -5.71 -5.02
N PRO A 197 -7.65 -5.70 -4.78
CA PRO A 197 -6.75 -6.73 -5.30
C PRO A 197 -6.99 -8.11 -4.65
N LEU A 198 -6.92 -9.15 -5.46
CA LEU A 198 -6.95 -10.54 -5.03
C LEU A 198 -6.04 -11.38 -5.93
N LEU A 199 -5.19 -12.18 -5.30
CA LEU A 199 -4.30 -13.08 -6.03
C LEU A 199 -4.41 -14.51 -5.48
N ILE A 200 -4.15 -15.48 -6.35
CA ILE A 200 -4.20 -16.91 -6.05
C ILE A 200 -2.80 -17.50 -6.17
N GLY A 201 -2.29 -18.10 -5.10
CA GLY A 201 -1.07 -18.89 -5.14
C GLY A 201 -1.35 -20.32 -5.52
N VAL A 202 -0.53 -20.86 -6.37
CA VAL A 202 -0.66 -22.23 -6.89
C VAL A 202 0.54 -23.06 -6.47
N ARG A 203 0.30 -24.16 -5.77
CA ARG A 203 1.33 -25.14 -5.41
C ARG A 203 0.92 -26.52 -5.88
N SER A 204 1.73 -27.15 -6.72
CA SER A 204 1.53 -28.52 -7.19
C SER A 204 2.77 -29.38 -6.91
N LYS A 205 2.58 -30.67 -6.63
CA LYS A 205 3.67 -31.65 -6.56
C LYS A 205 4.17 -32.07 -7.95
N PHE A 206 3.37 -31.82 -8.99
CA PHE A 206 3.71 -32.14 -10.38
C PHE A 206 4.03 -30.86 -11.14
N GLU A 207 4.83 -30.95 -12.21
CA GLU A 207 5.04 -29.83 -13.09
C GLU A 207 3.68 -29.36 -13.67
N LEU A 208 3.47 -28.03 -13.64
CA LEU A 208 2.27 -27.46 -14.20
C LEU A 208 2.30 -27.67 -15.71
N LEU A 209 1.34 -28.40 -16.24
CA LEU A 209 1.22 -28.70 -17.67
C LEU A 209 0.95 -27.46 -18.53
N THR A 210 0.40 -26.39 -17.92
CA THR A 210 0.20 -25.09 -18.56
C THR A 210 0.37 -23.96 -17.56
N GLU A 211 1.03 -22.88 -17.96
CA GLU A 211 1.13 -21.64 -17.18
C GLU A 211 0.03 -20.63 -17.55
N GLN A 212 -0.94 -21.04 -18.35
CA GLN A 212 -2.02 -20.21 -18.86
C GLN A 212 -3.38 -20.84 -18.55
N ILE A 213 -4.25 -20.09 -17.90
CA ILE A 213 -5.60 -20.51 -17.55
C ILE A 213 -6.59 -19.72 -18.42
N PRO A 214 -7.34 -20.39 -19.32
CA PRO A 214 -8.33 -19.72 -20.13
C PRO A 214 -9.53 -19.27 -19.27
N VAL A 215 -10.01 -18.05 -19.52
CA VAL A 215 -11.24 -17.53 -18.94
C VAL A 215 -12.44 -18.12 -19.70
N GLN A 216 -13.36 -18.70 -18.96
CA GLN A 216 -14.58 -19.29 -19.51
C GLN A 216 -15.71 -18.24 -19.49
N TYR A 217 -16.32 -18.00 -20.65
CA TYR A 217 -17.45 -17.11 -20.81
C TYR A 217 -18.73 -17.94 -21.02
N ASN A 218 -19.75 -17.67 -20.25
CA ASN A 218 -21.03 -18.42 -20.22
C ASN A 218 -20.92 -19.86 -19.66
N SER A 219 -22.02 -20.39 -19.16
CA SER A 219 -22.18 -21.68 -18.47
C SER A 219 -21.90 -22.91 -19.37
N GLY A 220 -20.68 -23.08 -19.83
CA GLY A 220 -20.23 -24.27 -20.53
C GLY A 220 -19.52 -25.24 -19.59
N GLU A 221 -19.58 -26.55 -19.87
CA GLU A 221 -18.99 -27.60 -19.05
C GLU A 221 -17.52 -27.39 -18.72
N LEU A 222 -17.18 -27.64 -17.46
CA LEU A 222 -15.83 -27.58 -16.91
C LEU A 222 -14.83 -28.45 -17.70
N ARG A 223 -14.03 -27.86 -18.56
CA ARG A 223 -12.75 -28.46 -19.02
C ARG A 223 -11.62 -27.86 -18.18
N SER A 224 -11.34 -28.49 -17.04
CA SER A 224 -10.30 -28.07 -16.10
C SER A 224 -8.99 -28.78 -16.36
N THR A 225 -7.88 -28.08 -16.22
CA THR A 225 -6.54 -28.57 -16.55
C THR A 225 -5.51 -28.56 -15.42
N LEU A 226 -5.83 -28.05 -14.22
CA LEU A 226 -4.85 -27.98 -13.15
C LEU A 226 -5.33 -28.68 -11.86
N ARG A 227 -4.57 -29.67 -11.38
CA ARG A 227 -4.70 -30.24 -10.01
C ARG A 227 -3.74 -29.52 -9.10
N THR A 228 -4.25 -28.73 -8.13
CA THR A 228 -3.41 -27.87 -7.29
C THR A 228 -3.98 -27.68 -5.91
N SER A 229 -3.09 -27.51 -4.91
CA SER A 229 -3.44 -26.88 -3.64
C SER A 229 -3.33 -25.37 -3.82
N ILE A 230 -4.29 -24.59 -3.29
CA ILE A 230 -4.37 -23.14 -3.49
C ILE A 230 -4.19 -22.41 -2.18
N ILE A 231 -3.37 -21.36 -2.21
CA ILE A 231 -3.02 -20.55 -1.04
C ILE A 231 -3.14 -19.07 -1.42
N PHE A 232 -3.84 -18.31 -0.57
CA PHE A 232 -3.93 -16.85 -0.66
C PHE A 232 -3.05 -16.25 0.46
N ALA A 233 -2.04 -15.49 0.17
CA ALA A 233 -0.93 -14.95 0.95
C ALA A 233 0.30 -15.90 1.03
N ILE A 234 1.26 -15.70 0.15
CA ILE A 234 1.65 -16.78 -0.76
C ILE A 234 3.13 -17.08 -0.65
N ILE A 235 3.99 -16.07 -0.38
CA ILE A 235 5.43 -16.11 -0.69
C ILE A 235 6.20 -17.27 -0.02
N GLU A 236 5.76 -17.70 1.16
CA GLU A 236 6.40 -18.85 1.84
C GLU A 236 5.98 -20.21 1.29
N HIS A 237 4.85 -20.23 0.61
CA HIS A 237 4.25 -21.48 0.18
C HIS A 237 4.45 -21.73 -1.30
N THR A 238 4.47 -20.67 -2.12
CA THR A 238 4.73 -20.72 -3.55
C THR A 238 5.14 -19.37 -4.11
N ASN A 239 5.98 -19.38 -5.12
CA ASN A 239 6.29 -18.20 -5.93
C ASN A 239 5.44 -18.13 -7.23
N LYS A 240 4.56 -19.11 -7.47
CA LYS A 240 3.67 -19.13 -8.62
C LYS A 240 2.33 -18.52 -8.25
N VAL A 241 1.98 -17.40 -8.88
CA VAL A 241 0.78 -16.62 -8.58
C VAL A 241 -0.03 -16.32 -9.82
N LEU A 242 -1.32 -16.20 -9.61
CA LEU A 242 -2.28 -15.76 -10.60
C LEU A 242 -3.02 -14.53 -10.06
N TYR A 243 -3.00 -13.43 -10.82
CA TYR A 243 -3.77 -12.23 -10.51
C TYR A 243 -5.16 -12.33 -11.13
N LEU A 244 -6.19 -12.13 -10.31
CA LEU A 244 -7.55 -11.99 -10.81
C LEU A 244 -7.77 -10.58 -11.32
N GLU A 245 -8.54 -10.44 -12.38
CA GLU A 245 -9.06 -9.16 -12.85
C GLU A 245 -10.46 -8.89 -12.29
N ASP A 246 -10.95 -7.66 -12.48
CA ASP A 246 -12.28 -7.29 -12.01
C ASP A 246 -13.35 -8.18 -12.65
N ASP A 247 -14.27 -8.67 -11.81
CA ASP A 247 -15.36 -9.59 -12.16
C ASP A 247 -14.95 -11.01 -12.59
N ASP A 248 -13.66 -11.38 -12.45
CA ASP A 248 -13.26 -12.77 -12.50
C ASP A 248 -13.84 -13.54 -11.31
N VAL A 249 -14.42 -14.70 -11.56
CA VAL A 249 -14.87 -15.66 -10.56
C VAL A 249 -13.97 -16.89 -10.65
N ALA A 250 -13.03 -17.01 -9.76
CA ALA A 250 -12.14 -18.16 -9.67
C ALA A 250 -12.77 -19.24 -8.80
N VAL A 251 -12.87 -20.44 -9.34
CA VAL A 251 -13.45 -21.61 -8.70
C VAL A 251 -12.41 -22.70 -8.55
N VAL A 252 -12.28 -23.21 -7.35
CA VAL A 252 -11.50 -24.40 -7.07
C VAL A 252 -12.44 -25.51 -6.68
N LYS A 253 -12.45 -26.56 -7.47
CA LYS A 253 -13.24 -27.75 -7.23
C LYS A 253 -12.41 -28.98 -7.52
N GLU A 254 -12.39 -29.95 -6.61
CA GLU A 254 -11.61 -31.20 -6.77
C GLU A 254 -10.12 -30.93 -7.10
N GLY A 255 -9.54 -29.89 -6.50
CA GLY A 255 -8.15 -29.46 -6.74
C GLY A 255 -7.90 -28.86 -8.11
N LYS A 256 -8.95 -28.52 -8.88
CA LYS A 256 -8.84 -27.90 -10.19
C LYS A 256 -9.26 -26.44 -10.10
N LEU A 257 -8.43 -25.54 -10.63
CA LEU A 257 -8.73 -24.11 -10.75
C LEU A 257 -9.34 -23.82 -12.11
N SER A 258 -10.47 -23.12 -12.11
CA SER A 258 -11.09 -22.54 -13.30
C SER A 258 -11.46 -21.08 -13.03
N ILE A 259 -11.47 -20.27 -14.09
CA ILE A 259 -11.86 -18.86 -14.02
C ILE A 259 -13.06 -18.67 -14.94
N HIS A 260 -14.10 -18.08 -14.38
CA HIS A 260 -15.35 -17.78 -15.06
C HIS A 260 -15.56 -16.28 -15.13
N ARG A 261 -16.18 -15.81 -16.20
CA ARG A 261 -16.63 -14.42 -16.33
C ARG A 261 -17.94 -14.40 -17.11
N MET A 262 -18.89 -13.59 -16.68
CA MET A 262 -20.20 -13.55 -17.30
C MET A 262 -20.22 -12.87 -18.66
N ASN A 263 -19.55 -11.72 -18.76
CA ASN A 263 -19.53 -10.91 -19.98
C ASN A 263 -18.09 -10.64 -20.40
N ARG A 264 -17.82 -10.78 -21.70
CA ARG A 264 -16.56 -10.39 -22.30
C ARG A 264 -16.63 -8.91 -22.67
N GLN A 265 -15.67 -8.11 -22.21
CA GLN A 265 -15.49 -6.75 -22.66
C GLN A 265 -14.56 -6.69 -23.88
N ALA A 266 -14.73 -5.69 -24.73
CA ALA A 266 -13.86 -5.52 -25.89
C ALA A 266 -12.43 -5.19 -25.45
N GLY A 267 -11.45 -5.96 -25.93
CA GLY A 267 -10.03 -5.76 -25.59
C GLY A 267 -9.53 -6.56 -24.38
N GLU A 268 -10.36 -7.33 -23.69
CA GLU A 268 -9.92 -8.19 -22.60
C GLU A 268 -9.12 -9.40 -23.06
N ASP A 269 -8.05 -9.71 -22.29
CA ASP A 269 -7.28 -10.92 -22.50
C ASP A 269 -8.08 -12.14 -22.00
N PRO A 270 -8.35 -13.13 -22.86
CA PRO A 270 -9.10 -14.34 -22.49
C PRO A 270 -8.26 -15.34 -21.68
N ILE A 271 -7.05 -15.00 -21.29
CA ILE A 271 -6.12 -15.89 -20.62
C ILE A 271 -5.60 -15.21 -19.35
N ARG A 272 -5.50 -15.98 -18.25
CA ARG A 272 -4.79 -15.55 -17.04
C ARG A 272 -3.50 -16.33 -16.91
N ALA A 273 -2.38 -15.63 -16.99
CA ALA A 273 -1.06 -16.22 -16.86
C ALA A 273 -0.68 -16.43 -15.40
N ILE A 274 -0.11 -17.59 -15.09
CA ILE A 274 0.56 -17.84 -13.82
C ILE A 274 1.94 -17.19 -13.90
N GLN A 275 2.20 -16.25 -13.00
CA GLN A 275 3.45 -15.51 -12.95
C GLN A 275 4.33 -16.07 -11.84
N THR A 276 5.64 -16.06 -12.06
CA THR A 276 6.62 -16.40 -11.03
C THR A 276 7.09 -15.13 -10.34
N LEU A 277 6.82 -15.02 -9.05
CA LEU A 277 7.33 -13.90 -8.24
C LEU A 277 8.83 -14.08 -8.01
N GLN A 278 9.62 -13.13 -8.49
CA GLN A 278 11.06 -13.07 -8.25
C GLN A 278 11.33 -12.30 -6.95
N MET A 279 10.93 -12.82 -5.82
CA MET A 279 11.26 -12.24 -4.52
C MET A 279 11.99 -13.26 -3.65
N GLU A 280 13.12 -12.84 -3.08
CA GLU A 280 13.85 -13.66 -2.12
C GLU A 280 13.21 -13.52 -0.73
N LEU A 281 13.06 -14.63 -0.02
CA LEU A 281 12.52 -14.68 1.36
C LEU A 281 13.26 -13.70 2.30
N GLN A 282 14.57 -13.54 2.11
CA GLN A 282 15.39 -12.63 2.92
C GLN A 282 14.96 -11.17 2.81
N GLN A 283 14.41 -10.77 1.67
CA GLN A 283 13.96 -9.38 1.45
C GLN A 283 12.72 -9.02 2.28
N ILE A 284 11.89 -10.00 2.59
CA ILE A 284 10.65 -9.84 3.37
C ILE A 284 10.80 -10.13 4.86
N MET A 285 11.99 -10.54 5.32
CA MET A 285 12.27 -10.76 6.75
C MET A 285 12.87 -9.51 7.38
N LYS A 286 12.58 -9.26 8.66
CA LYS A 286 13.15 -8.12 9.40
C LYS A 286 14.68 -8.16 9.52
N GLY A 287 15.26 -9.35 9.50
CA GLY A 287 16.69 -9.54 9.74
C GLY A 287 17.08 -9.08 11.15
N ASN A 288 18.15 -8.30 11.25
CA ASN A 288 18.69 -7.77 12.51
C ASN A 288 18.02 -6.48 13.01
N PHE A 289 16.91 -6.06 12.38
CA PHE A 289 16.20 -4.84 12.76
C PHE A 289 14.99 -5.14 13.65
N ASP A 290 14.70 -4.23 14.57
CA ASP A 290 13.57 -4.37 15.48
C ASP A 290 12.21 -4.21 14.77
N ALA A 291 12.16 -3.37 13.71
CA ALA A 291 10.97 -3.10 12.94
C ALA A 291 11.24 -3.03 11.43
N PHE A 292 10.21 -3.32 10.62
CA PHE A 292 10.30 -3.20 9.15
C PHE A 292 10.61 -1.76 8.71
N MET A 293 9.96 -0.78 9.31
CA MET A 293 10.23 0.62 8.99
C MET A 293 11.71 0.99 9.22
N GLN A 294 12.32 0.53 10.33
CA GLN A 294 13.75 0.75 10.58
C GLN A 294 14.59 0.13 9.45
N LYS A 295 14.36 -1.15 9.13
CA LYS A 295 15.03 -1.83 8.03
C LYS A 295 14.91 -1.04 6.73
N GLU A 296 13.72 -0.61 6.37
CA GLU A 296 13.43 0.11 5.13
C GLU A 296 14.10 1.49 5.07
N ILE A 297 14.23 2.19 6.21
CA ILE A 297 15.02 3.42 6.30
C ILE A 297 16.50 3.15 6.01
N PHE A 298 17.05 2.07 6.58
CA PHE A 298 18.46 1.70 6.40
C PHE A 298 18.76 1.07 5.02
N GLU A 299 17.75 0.55 4.32
CA GLU A 299 17.88 0.03 2.95
C GLU A 299 17.89 1.11 1.86
N GLN A 300 17.64 2.37 2.18
CA GLN A 300 17.55 3.45 1.18
C GLN A 300 18.81 3.61 0.30
N PRO A 301 20.06 3.42 0.78
CA PRO A 301 21.23 3.45 -0.10
C PRO A 301 21.16 2.42 -1.22
N GLU A 302 20.66 1.22 -0.93
CA GLU A 302 20.49 0.16 -1.92
C GLU A 302 19.27 0.38 -2.81
N SER A 303 18.17 0.83 -2.24
CA SER A 303 16.92 1.11 -2.98
C SER A 303 17.16 2.16 -4.08
N VAL A 304 17.88 3.25 -3.80
CA VAL A 304 18.16 4.26 -4.82
C VAL A 304 19.11 3.75 -5.89
N VAL A 305 20.07 2.88 -5.54
CA VAL A 305 20.93 2.19 -6.54
C VAL A 305 20.09 1.31 -7.45
N ASN A 306 19.19 0.52 -6.88
CA ASN A 306 18.31 -0.37 -7.65
C ASN A 306 17.37 0.43 -8.58
N THR A 307 16.89 1.59 -8.12
CA THR A 307 16.08 2.50 -8.94
C THR A 307 16.85 3.04 -10.13
N MET A 308 18.14 3.35 -9.96
CA MET A 308 19.00 3.89 -11.03
C MET A 308 19.61 2.81 -11.93
N ARG A 309 19.70 1.57 -11.46
CA ARG A 309 20.40 0.47 -12.15
C ARG A 309 19.84 0.24 -13.55
N GLY A 310 20.75 0.27 -14.56
CA GLY A 310 20.41 0.09 -15.97
C GLY A 310 19.67 1.26 -16.62
N ARG A 311 19.48 2.38 -15.88
CA ARG A 311 18.75 3.57 -16.35
C ARG A 311 19.63 4.81 -16.48
N ILE A 312 20.69 4.91 -15.68
CA ILE A 312 21.71 5.94 -15.78
C ILE A 312 23.01 5.29 -16.20
N CYS A 313 23.55 5.73 -17.34
CA CYS A 313 24.92 5.43 -17.74
C CYS A 313 25.81 6.60 -17.28
N PHE A 314 26.51 6.40 -16.17
CA PHE A 314 27.34 7.45 -15.57
C PHE A 314 28.60 7.80 -16.40
N ASP A 315 29.01 6.92 -17.31
CA ASP A 315 30.19 7.18 -18.19
C ASP A 315 29.81 8.09 -19.35
N THR A 316 28.61 7.93 -19.90
CA THR A 316 28.09 8.75 -21.00
C THR A 316 27.16 9.87 -20.54
N ASN A 317 26.85 9.94 -19.23
CA ASN A 317 25.87 10.85 -18.63
C ASN A 317 24.48 10.79 -19.30
N ASN A 318 24.12 9.61 -19.77
CA ASN A 318 22.84 9.37 -20.43
C ASN A 318 21.82 8.72 -19.46
N VAL A 319 20.55 9.11 -19.58
CA VAL A 319 19.45 8.60 -18.78
C VAL A 319 18.38 8.03 -19.70
N VAL A 320 18.06 6.75 -19.51
CA VAL A 320 17.04 6.05 -20.32
C VAL A 320 16.03 5.35 -19.40
N LEU A 321 14.78 5.70 -19.55
CA LEU A 321 13.64 5.02 -18.92
C LEU A 321 12.94 4.15 -19.97
N GLY A 322 13.34 2.88 -20.03
CA GLY A 322 12.89 1.94 -21.08
C GLY A 322 11.39 1.84 -21.24
N GLY A 323 10.64 1.84 -20.12
CA GLY A 323 9.17 1.77 -20.13
C GLY A 323 8.46 3.01 -20.72
N LEU A 324 9.19 4.12 -20.97
CA LEU A 324 8.63 5.34 -21.59
C LEU A 324 9.10 5.54 -23.05
N LYS A 325 9.98 4.68 -23.54
CA LYS A 325 10.69 4.89 -24.81
C LYS A 325 9.74 5.03 -25.99
N ASP A 326 8.71 4.21 -26.05
CA ASP A 326 7.80 4.16 -27.19
C ASP A 326 6.85 5.38 -27.22
N HIS A 327 6.58 5.99 -26.05
CA HIS A 327 5.72 7.16 -25.88
C HIS A 327 6.51 8.49 -25.73
N LEU A 328 7.84 8.46 -25.80
CA LEU A 328 8.67 9.64 -25.54
C LEU A 328 8.34 10.82 -26.49
N LYS A 329 7.96 10.55 -27.74
CA LYS A 329 7.59 11.58 -28.71
C LYS A 329 6.28 12.29 -28.30
N GLU A 330 5.32 11.55 -27.77
CA GLU A 330 4.06 12.09 -27.29
C GLU A 330 4.29 12.91 -26.03
N ILE A 331 5.07 12.37 -25.09
CA ILE A 331 5.42 13.06 -23.84
C ILE A 331 6.14 14.38 -24.13
N LYS A 332 7.09 14.41 -25.07
CA LYS A 332 7.80 15.64 -25.47
C LYS A 332 6.90 16.70 -26.15
N ARG A 333 5.72 16.32 -26.63
CA ARG A 333 4.77 17.23 -27.29
C ARG A 333 3.65 17.71 -26.37
N CYS A 334 3.57 17.18 -25.15
CA CYS A 334 2.51 17.55 -24.23
C CYS A 334 2.58 19.04 -23.85
N ARG A 335 1.47 19.59 -23.41
CA ARG A 335 1.40 21.00 -22.97
C ARG A 335 1.59 21.16 -21.48
N ARG A 336 1.31 20.13 -20.69
CA ARG A 336 1.50 20.10 -19.25
C ARG A 336 1.67 18.66 -18.75
N LEU A 337 2.28 18.54 -17.60
CA LEU A 337 2.38 17.31 -16.84
C LEU A 337 1.44 17.40 -15.64
N ILE A 338 0.64 16.36 -15.40
CA ILE A 338 -0.24 16.27 -14.24
C ILE A 338 0.25 15.08 -13.39
N MET A 339 0.74 15.37 -12.17
CA MET A 339 1.24 14.38 -11.23
C MET A 339 0.15 14.09 -10.19
N ILE A 340 -0.37 12.87 -10.17
CA ILE A 340 -1.49 12.46 -9.33
C ILE A 340 -1.03 11.39 -8.35
N GLY A 341 -1.31 11.58 -7.06
CA GLY A 341 -0.97 10.62 -6.02
C GLY A 341 -1.67 10.89 -4.70
N CYS A 342 -1.45 10.02 -3.73
CA CYS A 342 -1.97 10.15 -2.37
C CYS A 342 -0.81 10.08 -1.36
N GLY A 343 -0.92 10.82 -0.24
CA GLY A 343 0.02 10.75 0.88
C GLY A 343 1.47 10.96 0.46
N THR A 344 2.34 10.02 0.82
CA THR A 344 3.78 10.06 0.50
C THR A 344 4.08 10.16 -1.00
N SER A 345 3.29 9.51 -1.86
CA SER A 345 3.45 9.60 -3.31
C SER A 345 3.09 10.98 -3.86
N PHE A 346 2.09 11.64 -3.28
CA PHE A 346 1.80 13.05 -3.57
C PHE A 346 2.97 13.95 -3.14
N HIS A 347 3.56 13.72 -1.95
CA HIS A 347 4.72 14.48 -1.51
C HIS A 347 5.96 14.26 -2.40
N ALA A 348 6.15 13.07 -2.97
CA ALA A 348 7.21 12.83 -3.95
C ALA A 348 7.01 13.66 -5.23
N ALA A 349 5.77 13.82 -5.68
CA ALA A 349 5.43 14.70 -6.79
C ALA A 349 5.68 16.18 -6.45
N VAL A 350 5.28 16.65 -5.25
CA VAL A 350 5.57 18.02 -4.78
C VAL A 350 7.07 18.29 -4.72
N ALA A 351 7.86 17.30 -4.23
CA ALA A 351 9.32 17.41 -4.12
C ALA A 351 10.02 17.59 -5.48
N THR A 352 9.49 16.96 -6.50
CA THR A 352 10.10 16.94 -7.83
C THR A 352 9.48 17.97 -8.80
N ARG A 353 8.40 18.63 -8.42
CA ARG A 353 7.73 19.61 -9.28
C ARG A 353 8.68 20.67 -9.81
N GLN A 354 9.46 21.29 -8.93
CA GLN A 354 10.35 22.40 -9.32
C GLN A 354 11.41 21.95 -10.32
N ILE A 355 12.05 20.77 -10.11
CA ILE A 355 13.07 20.26 -11.05
C ILE A 355 12.46 19.78 -12.37
N LEU A 356 11.24 19.27 -12.35
CA LEU A 356 10.49 18.95 -13.55
C LEU A 356 10.21 20.20 -14.38
N GLU A 357 9.68 21.27 -13.77
CA GLU A 357 9.45 22.55 -14.44
C GLU A 357 10.76 23.14 -14.98
N GLU A 358 11.85 23.09 -14.20
CA GLU A 358 13.16 23.62 -14.59
C GLU A 358 13.73 22.90 -15.83
N LEU A 359 13.72 21.56 -15.84
CA LEU A 359 14.36 20.77 -16.88
C LEU A 359 13.46 20.53 -18.09
N THR A 360 12.16 20.41 -17.90
CA THR A 360 11.23 20.15 -19.02
C THR A 360 10.70 21.43 -19.66
N GLU A 361 10.70 22.55 -18.92
CA GLU A 361 10.06 23.83 -19.30
C GLU A 361 8.55 23.69 -19.57
N LEU A 362 7.93 22.68 -18.93
CA LEU A 362 6.50 22.43 -18.99
C LEU A 362 5.83 22.80 -17.66
N PRO A 363 4.59 23.31 -17.68
CA PRO A 363 3.81 23.47 -16.47
C PRO A 363 3.56 22.09 -15.81
N VAL A 364 3.81 22.00 -14.50
CA VAL A 364 3.59 20.77 -13.72
C VAL A 364 2.52 20.99 -12.66
N MET A 365 1.38 20.35 -12.83
CA MET A 365 0.33 20.29 -11.82
C MET A 365 0.58 19.11 -10.90
N VAL A 366 0.39 19.31 -9.60
CA VAL A 366 0.49 18.22 -8.61
C VAL A 366 -0.82 18.17 -7.85
N GLU A 367 -1.49 17.03 -7.92
CA GLU A 367 -2.87 16.85 -7.51
C GLU A 367 -3.02 15.68 -6.53
N LEU A 368 -3.82 15.87 -5.49
CA LEU A 368 -4.34 14.78 -4.68
C LEU A 368 -5.42 14.05 -5.47
N ALA A 369 -5.33 12.72 -5.55
CA ALA A 369 -6.22 11.93 -6.40
C ALA A 369 -7.71 12.12 -6.06
N SER A 370 -8.06 12.18 -4.76
CA SER A 370 -9.44 12.41 -4.31
C SER A 370 -9.96 13.80 -4.72
N ASP A 371 -9.20 14.86 -4.41
CA ASP A 371 -9.58 16.24 -4.74
C ASP A 371 -9.66 16.45 -6.27
N PHE A 372 -8.75 15.82 -7.02
CA PHE A 372 -8.76 15.83 -8.48
C PHE A 372 -10.06 15.28 -9.06
N LEU A 373 -10.57 14.19 -8.49
CA LEU A 373 -11.84 13.57 -8.87
C LEU A 373 -13.04 14.42 -8.44
N ASP A 374 -13.06 14.88 -7.19
CA ASP A 374 -14.18 15.64 -6.62
C ASP A 374 -14.43 16.96 -7.36
N ARG A 375 -13.35 17.59 -7.87
CA ARG A 375 -13.42 18.81 -8.67
C ARG A 375 -13.77 18.58 -10.15
N TYR A 376 -13.83 17.33 -10.61
CA TYR A 376 -13.94 17.04 -12.04
C TYR A 376 -12.90 17.81 -12.86
N THR A 377 -11.64 17.71 -12.44
CA THR A 377 -10.53 18.51 -13.02
C THR A 377 -10.46 18.34 -14.54
N PRO A 378 -10.42 19.42 -15.33
CA PRO A 378 -10.36 19.33 -16.78
C PRO A 378 -9.07 18.63 -17.25
N VAL A 379 -9.23 17.60 -18.06
CA VAL A 379 -8.16 16.83 -18.67
C VAL A 379 -8.30 16.88 -20.19
N PHE A 380 -7.19 17.07 -20.88
CA PHE A 380 -7.14 17.17 -22.32
C PHE A 380 -6.26 16.07 -22.93
N ARG A 381 -6.48 15.78 -24.21
CA ARG A 381 -5.71 14.76 -24.96
C ARG A 381 -4.21 15.08 -25.07
N ASP A 382 -3.85 16.36 -24.96
CA ASP A 382 -2.45 16.83 -24.99
C ASP A 382 -1.80 16.80 -23.59
N ASP A 383 -2.50 16.34 -22.55
CA ASP A 383 -1.96 16.19 -21.22
C ASP A 383 -1.25 14.83 -21.06
N VAL A 384 -0.22 14.82 -20.23
CA VAL A 384 0.42 13.58 -19.76
C VAL A 384 0.18 13.45 -18.26
N CYS A 385 -0.55 12.41 -17.86
CA CYS A 385 -0.96 12.20 -16.49
C CYS A 385 -0.13 11.09 -15.85
N PHE A 386 0.59 11.42 -14.76
CA PHE A 386 1.39 10.49 -13.99
C PHE A 386 0.62 10.01 -12.76
N PHE A 387 0.57 8.70 -12.57
CA PHE A 387 -0.08 8.04 -11.43
C PHE A 387 0.99 7.42 -10.56
N ILE A 388 1.23 8.06 -9.41
CA ILE A 388 2.34 7.72 -8.51
C ILE A 388 1.78 6.96 -7.33
N SER A 389 2.22 5.71 -7.14
CA SER A 389 1.78 4.85 -6.04
C SER A 389 2.83 3.79 -5.72
N GLN A 390 3.14 3.60 -4.44
CA GLN A 390 4.03 2.53 -4.01
C GLN A 390 3.41 1.16 -4.30
N SER A 391 2.18 0.91 -3.87
CA SER A 391 1.48 -0.37 -4.07
C SER A 391 0.96 -0.55 -5.49
N GLY A 392 0.66 0.56 -6.19
CA GLY A 392 -0.05 0.55 -7.47
C GLY A 392 -1.51 0.11 -7.38
N GLU A 393 -2.08 0.09 -6.15
CA GLU A 393 -3.44 -0.37 -5.85
C GLU A 393 -4.26 0.68 -5.06
N THR A 394 -3.80 1.94 -5.03
CA THR A 394 -4.49 3.01 -4.31
C THR A 394 -5.78 3.36 -5.04
N ALA A 395 -6.93 3.18 -4.39
CA ALA A 395 -8.25 3.28 -5.00
C ALA A 395 -8.50 4.62 -5.70
N ASP A 396 -8.28 5.75 -5.01
CA ASP A 396 -8.50 7.08 -5.59
C ASP A 396 -7.55 7.32 -6.78
N THR A 397 -6.30 6.85 -6.72
CA THR A 397 -5.34 6.99 -7.82
C THR A 397 -5.77 6.16 -9.04
N LEU A 398 -6.34 4.97 -8.83
CA LEU A 398 -6.89 4.13 -9.91
C LEU A 398 -8.14 4.77 -10.54
N MET A 399 -9.03 5.33 -9.74
CA MET A 399 -10.19 6.04 -10.25
C MET A 399 -9.79 7.26 -11.07
N ALA A 400 -8.80 8.04 -10.60
CA ALA A 400 -8.25 9.17 -11.34
C ALA A 400 -7.58 8.74 -12.65
N LEU A 401 -6.89 7.58 -12.66
CA LEU A 401 -6.31 7.01 -13.87
C LEU A 401 -7.40 6.72 -14.91
N ARG A 402 -8.45 6.03 -14.51
CA ARG A 402 -9.57 5.67 -15.40
C ARG A 402 -10.25 6.93 -15.93
N TYR A 403 -10.49 7.92 -15.06
CA TYR A 403 -11.02 9.22 -15.46
C TYR A 403 -10.14 9.91 -16.53
N CYS A 404 -8.82 9.98 -16.34
CA CYS A 404 -7.92 10.58 -17.33
C CYS A 404 -7.90 9.80 -18.65
N LYS A 405 -7.97 8.46 -18.58
CA LYS A 405 -7.99 7.59 -19.74
C LYS A 405 -9.26 7.76 -20.59
N GLU A 406 -10.42 7.92 -19.95
CA GLU A 406 -11.69 8.24 -20.62
C GLU A 406 -11.64 9.59 -21.37
N HIS A 407 -10.85 10.54 -20.85
CA HIS A 407 -10.64 11.85 -21.51
C HIS A 407 -9.54 11.81 -22.59
N GLY A 408 -8.89 10.66 -22.80
CA GLY A 408 -7.92 10.42 -23.86
C GLY A 408 -6.52 10.98 -23.58
N ALA A 409 -6.17 11.29 -22.32
CA ALA A 409 -4.82 11.69 -21.95
C ALA A 409 -3.88 10.48 -21.91
N LEU A 410 -2.59 10.71 -22.22
CA LEU A 410 -1.56 9.68 -22.06
C LEU A 410 -1.31 9.42 -20.57
N THR A 411 -1.38 8.16 -20.16
CA THR A 411 -1.25 7.74 -18.76
C THR A 411 0.08 7.06 -18.49
N VAL A 412 0.78 7.51 -17.43
CA VAL A 412 2.11 7.03 -17.03
C VAL A 412 2.07 6.53 -15.59
N GLY A 413 2.42 5.27 -15.35
CA GLY A 413 2.50 4.67 -14.01
C GLY A 413 3.89 4.79 -13.41
N ILE A 414 3.98 5.28 -12.15
CA ILE A 414 5.22 5.21 -11.34
C ILE A 414 4.91 4.33 -10.12
N THR A 415 5.32 3.06 -10.18
CA THR A 415 4.93 2.06 -9.19
C THR A 415 6.12 1.26 -8.66
N ASN A 416 6.01 0.72 -7.45
CA ASN A 416 7.00 -0.22 -6.92
C ASN A 416 6.59 -1.67 -7.16
N THR A 417 5.30 -1.97 -7.02
CA THR A 417 4.78 -3.34 -7.16
C THR A 417 4.54 -3.67 -8.64
N VAL A 418 5.31 -4.63 -9.13
CA VAL A 418 5.17 -5.15 -10.50
C VAL A 418 3.83 -5.89 -10.62
N GLY A 419 3.14 -5.69 -11.76
CA GLY A 419 1.85 -6.34 -12.02
C GLY A 419 0.66 -5.74 -11.26
N SER A 420 0.84 -4.62 -10.57
CA SER A 420 -0.26 -3.88 -9.93
C SER A 420 -1.25 -3.31 -10.93
N SER A 421 -2.44 -2.94 -10.45
CA SER A 421 -3.52 -2.40 -11.31
C SER A 421 -3.09 -1.13 -12.04
N ILE A 422 -2.44 -0.17 -11.36
CA ILE A 422 -1.90 1.03 -12.04
C ILE A 422 -0.90 0.63 -13.14
N CYS A 423 -0.01 -0.34 -12.87
CA CYS A 423 0.97 -0.79 -13.86
C CYS A 423 0.31 -1.42 -15.10
N ARG A 424 -0.78 -2.17 -14.92
CA ARG A 424 -1.49 -2.83 -16.03
C ARG A 424 -2.41 -1.90 -16.81
N GLU A 425 -3.00 -0.91 -16.13
CA GLU A 425 -3.99 -0.02 -16.73
C GLU A 425 -3.37 1.24 -17.38
N THR A 426 -2.13 1.61 -17.04
CA THR A 426 -1.44 2.74 -17.69
C THR A 426 -0.85 2.37 -19.05
N ASP A 427 -0.74 3.35 -19.95
CA ASP A 427 -0.20 3.15 -21.30
C ASP A 427 1.31 2.85 -21.27
N CYS A 428 2.02 3.44 -20.33
CA CYS A 428 3.46 3.22 -20.09
C CYS A 428 3.83 3.51 -18.63
N GLY A 429 5.08 3.24 -18.22
CA GLY A 429 5.45 3.53 -16.85
C GLY A 429 6.86 3.14 -16.45
N VAL A 430 7.16 3.36 -15.18
CA VAL A 430 8.46 3.08 -14.56
C VAL A 430 8.26 2.39 -13.22
N HIS A 431 8.84 1.20 -13.06
CA HIS A 431 8.97 0.56 -11.76
C HIS A 431 10.14 1.17 -10.99
N ILE A 432 9.92 1.58 -9.74
CA ILE A 432 10.98 2.21 -8.94
C ILE A 432 11.99 1.22 -8.38
N ASN A 433 11.68 -0.08 -8.36
CA ASN A 433 12.56 -1.17 -7.91
C ASN A 433 13.16 -0.95 -6.50
N ALA A 434 12.39 -0.32 -5.61
CA ALA A 434 12.84 -0.06 -4.23
C ALA A 434 12.94 -1.33 -3.35
N GLY A 435 12.51 -2.46 -3.88
CA GLY A 435 12.29 -3.68 -3.10
C GLY A 435 10.97 -3.65 -2.34
N PRO A 436 10.59 -4.75 -1.67
CA PRO A 436 9.34 -4.82 -0.91
C PRO A 436 9.35 -3.81 0.24
N GLU A 437 8.28 -3.03 0.36
CA GLU A 437 8.03 -2.11 1.45
C GLU A 437 6.85 -2.63 2.27
N ILE A 438 7.15 -3.09 3.48
CA ILE A 438 6.25 -3.81 4.37
C ILE A 438 5.79 -2.91 5.52
N GLY A 439 6.64 -1.99 5.96
CA GLY A 439 6.31 -0.98 6.97
C GLY A 439 5.06 -0.20 6.60
N VAL A 440 4.26 0.16 7.61
CA VAL A 440 3.02 0.93 7.40
C VAL A 440 3.32 2.28 6.77
N ALA A 441 4.32 2.97 7.30
CA ALA A 441 4.75 4.26 6.83
C ALA A 441 5.76 4.10 5.69
N SER A 442 5.43 4.54 4.49
CA SER A 442 6.33 4.51 3.34
C SER A 442 7.58 5.36 3.58
N THR A 443 8.76 4.81 3.30
CA THR A 443 10.07 5.44 3.52
C THR A 443 10.95 5.35 2.27
N LYS A 444 11.44 4.16 1.93
CA LYS A 444 12.33 3.93 0.78
C LYS A 444 11.64 4.12 -0.56
N ALA A 445 10.33 3.88 -0.64
CA ALA A 445 9.57 4.15 -1.85
C ALA A 445 9.51 5.65 -2.15
N TYR A 446 9.41 6.52 -1.15
CA TYR A 446 9.45 7.97 -1.34
C TYR A 446 10.74 8.42 -2.03
N THR A 447 11.89 8.03 -1.49
CA THR A 447 13.21 8.42 -2.05
C THR A 447 13.43 7.82 -3.44
N SER A 448 12.94 6.60 -3.68
CA SER A 448 12.99 5.95 -4.99
C SER A 448 12.03 6.59 -6.01
N GLN A 449 10.83 7.01 -5.63
CA GLN A 449 9.92 7.80 -6.47
C GLN A 449 10.54 9.15 -6.85
N PHE A 450 11.15 9.81 -5.87
CA PHE A 450 11.87 11.06 -6.08
C PHE A 450 12.98 10.89 -7.14
N VAL A 451 13.83 9.86 -7.00
CA VAL A 451 14.89 9.53 -7.97
C VAL A 451 14.31 9.21 -9.34
N ALA A 452 13.22 8.43 -9.43
CA ALA A 452 12.59 8.07 -10.69
C ALA A 452 12.05 9.30 -11.45
N LEU A 453 11.39 10.22 -10.75
CA LEU A 453 10.89 11.47 -11.33
C LEU A 453 12.02 12.43 -11.72
N THR A 454 13.11 12.45 -10.95
CA THR A 454 14.34 13.20 -11.33
C THR A 454 14.98 12.61 -12.58
N MET A 455 15.07 11.29 -12.72
CA MET A 455 15.54 10.64 -13.94
C MET A 455 14.65 10.95 -15.14
N PHE A 456 13.34 11.01 -14.94
CA PHE A 456 12.41 11.42 -16.00
C PHE A 456 12.70 12.86 -16.47
N SER A 457 12.91 13.82 -15.56
CA SER A 457 13.24 15.19 -15.94
C SER A 457 14.57 15.28 -16.69
N LEU A 458 15.57 14.48 -16.31
CA LEU A 458 16.85 14.37 -17.00
C LEU A 458 16.71 13.79 -18.41
N MET A 459 15.88 12.76 -18.59
CA MET A 459 15.61 12.17 -19.89
C MET A 459 14.91 13.17 -20.82
N MET A 460 13.95 13.94 -20.29
CA MET A 460 13.21 14.95 -21.06
C MET A 460 14.06 16.13 -21.53
N SER A 461 15.17 16.40 -20.84
CA SER A 461 16.07 17.54 -21.13
C SER A 461 17.36 17.15 -21.86
N GLU A 462 17.46 15.92 -22.38
CA GLU A 462 18.69 15.38 -22.99
C GLU A 462 19.25 16.26 -24.13
N ASP A 463 18.37 16.79 -24.95
CA ASP A 463 18.67 17.61 -26.13
C ASP A 463 18.81 19.12 -25.82
N LYS A 464 18.62 19.57 -24.57
CA LYS A 464 18.70 20.98 -24.19
C LYS A 464 20.14 21.40 -23.85
N LEU A 465 20.81 22.04 -24.79
CA LEU A 465 22.20 22.47 -24.64
C LEU A 465 22.41 23.46 -23.47
N SER A 466 21.46 24.37 -23.25
CA SER A 466 21.51 25.35 -22.15
C SER A 466 21.52 24.71 -20.75
N LEU A 467 20.98 23.51 -20.62
CA LEU A 467 20.84 22.79 -19.35
C LEU A 467 21.94 21.73 -19.12
N GLN A 468 22.90 21.56 -20.03
CA GLN A 468 23.89 20.48 -19.95
C GLN A 468 24.70 20.51 -18.63
N LYS A 469 25.15 21.70 -18.19
CA LYS A 469 25.84 21.82 -16.91
C LYS A 469 24.99 21.37 -15.74
N ARG A 470 23.74 21.85 -15.68
CA ARG A 470 22.80 21.51 -14.62
C ARG A 470 22.50 20.01 -14.59
N ARG A 471 22.30 19.40 -15.76
CA ARG A 471 22.09 17.96 -15.90
C ARG A 471 23.31 17.16 -15.38
N LEU A 472 24.52 17.56 -15.73
CA LEU A 472 25.76 16.92 -15.25
C LEU A 472 25.88 17.01 -13.73
N ASP A 473 25.59 18.18 -13.14
CA ASP A 473 25.60 18.36 -11.70
C ASP A 473 24.64 17.41 -11.00
N ILE A 474 23.41 17.25 -11.54
CA ILE A 474 22.40 16.35 -10.99
C ILE A 474 22.82 14.89 -11.16
N ILE A 475 23.33 14.47 -12.32
CA ILE A 475 23.79 13.09 -12.56
C ILE A 475 24.95 12.74 -11.62
N ASN A 476 25.89 13.66 -11.41
CA ASN A 476 26.98 13.47 -10.44
C ASN A 476 26.44 13.40 -9.00
N GLY A 477 25.46 14.22 -8.66
CA GLY A 477 24.76 14.15 -7.39
C GLY A 477 24.09 12.79 -7.17
N LEU A 478 23.40 12.26 -8.18
CA LEU A 478 22.78 10.92 -8.13
C LEU A 478 23.83 9.81 -7.98
N ARG A 479 25.00 9.93 -8.62
CA ARG A 479 26.11 8.98 -8.44
C ARG A 479 26.57 8.89 -6.99
N MET A 480 26.69 10.04 -6.32
CA MET A 480 27.15 10.13 -4.93
C MET A 480 26.06 9.83 -3.89
N LEU A 481 24.81 9.86 -4.30
CA LEU A 481 23.64 9.80 -3.40
C LEU A 481 23.65 8.61 -2.43
N PRO A 482 23.96 7.36 -2.84
CA PRO A 482 23.95 6.22 -1.92
C PRO A 482 24.96 6.38 -0.77
N GLU A 483 26.12 6.93 -1.06
CA GLU A 483 27.17 7.17 -0.05
C GLU A 483 26.77 8.30 0.91
N LEU A 484 26.17 9.36 0.38
CA LEU A 484 25.68 10.47 1.20
C LEU A 484 24.54 10.02 2.11
N ILE A 485 23.65 9.14 1.64
CA ILE A 485 22.60 8.53 2.47
C ILE A 485 23.21 7.74 3.64
N ARG A 486 24.27 6.93 3.39
CA ARG A 486 24.96 6.19 4.48
C ARG A 486 25.51 7.13 5.55
N LYS A 487 26.08 8.27 5.14
CA LYS A 487 26.55 9.29 6.10
C LYS A 487 25.44 9.90 6.94
N VAL A 488 24.26 10.09 6.36
CA VAL A 488 23.08 10.58 7.10
C VAL A 488 22.55 9.52 8.06
N LEU A 489 22.49 8.25 7.63
CA LEU A 489 22.07 7.14 8.50
C LEU A 489 23.00 6.95 9.72
N ALA A 490 24.28 7.30 9.60
CA ALA A 490 25.21 7.28 10.74
C ALA A 490 24.87 8.30 11.85
N LEU A 491 23.93 9.22 11.61
CA LEU A 491 23.44 10.17 12.62
C LEU A 491 22.32 9.58 13.52
N ASP A 492 22.00 8.30 13.37
CA ASP A 492 20.86 7.65 14.05
C ASP A 492 20.85 7.89 15.57
N GLU A 493 21.97 7.66 16.26
CA GLU A 493 22.06 7.89 17.72
C GLU A 493 21.87 9.35 18.11
N LYS A 494 22.36 10.31 17.30
CA LYS A 494 22.11 11.74 17.53
C LYS A 494 20.63 12.08 17.40
N ILE A 495 19.96 11.51 16.40
CA ILE A 495 18.53 11.72 16.16
C ILE A 495 17.70 11.09 17.28
N LYS A 496 18.11 9.92 17.77
CA LYS A 496 17.50 9.26 18.94
C LYS A 496 17.62 10.11 20.22
N SER A 497 18.75 10.78 20.41
CA SER A 497 18.91 11.74 21.52
C SER A 497 17.91 12.90 21.41
N ILE A 498 17.71 13.44 20.20
CA ILE A 498 16.72 14.51 19.97
C ILE A 498 15.29 13.97 20.21
N ALA A 499 15.01 12.75 19.79
CA ALA A 499 13.71 12.12 20.04
C ALA A 499 13.39 12.00 21.54
N ASN A 500 14.39 11.71 22.39
CA ASN A 500 14.24 11.65 23.85
C ASN A 500 13.82 13.00 24.47
N GLU A 501 14.09 14.12 23.84
CA GLU A 501 13.64 15.43 24.31
C GLU A 501 12.23 15.79 23.81
N LEU A 502 11.79 15.15 22.71
CA LEU A 502 10.55 15.50 22.02
C LEU A 502 9.38 14.53 22.27
N TYR A 503 9.63 13.32 22.77
CA TYR A 503 8.62 12.26 22.78
C TYR A 503 7.37 12.56 23.63
N GLU A 504 7.49 13.41 24.66
CA GLU A 504 6.37 13.84 25.51
C GLU A 504 5.55 14.99 24.90
N GLN A 505 6.05 15.63 23.86
CA GLN A 505 5.39 16.77 23.22
C GLN A 505 4.10 16.35 22.51
N ARG A 506 3.10 17.23 22.53
CA ARG A 506 1.80 16.96 21.89
C ARG A 506 1.73 17.43 20.44
N SER A 507 2.58 18.37 20.08
CA SER A 507 2.61 18.99 18.75
C SER A 507 4.04 19.28 18.32
N LEU A 508 4.31 19.28 17.02
CA LEU A 508 5.61 19.57 16.41
C LEU A 508 5.41 20.24 15.06
N LEU A 509 6.06 21.36 14.82
CA LEU A 509 6.04 22.04 13.54
C LEU A 509 7.31 21.77 12.74
N VAL A 510 7.17 21.46 11.45
CA VAL A 510 8.30 21.23 10.54
C VAL A 510 8.26 22.28 9.44
N MET A 511 9.33 23.07 9.29
CA MET A 511 9.32 24.23 8.38
C MET A 511 10.48 24.18 7.39
N GLY A 512 10.19 24.53 6.15
CA GLY A 512 11.19 24.64 5.08
C GLY A 512 10.67 25.44 3.91
N ARG A 513 11.53 25.59 2.88
CA ARG A 513 11.21 26.41 1.69
C ARG A 513 11.84 25.80 0.43
N GLY A 514 11.27 26.11 -0.74
CA GLY A 514 11.74 25.59 -2.02
C GLY A 514 11.70 24.07 -2.08
N PHE A 515 12.75 23.41 -2.49
CA PHE A 515 12.86 21.96 -2.56
C PHE A 515 12.60 21.25 -1.22
N ASN A 516 12.87 21.93 -0.08
CA ASN A 516 12.71 21.34 1.25
C ASN A 516 11.28 21.46 1.81
N TYR A 517 10.34 22.14 1.13
CA TYR A 517 8.95 22.19 1.59
C TYR A 517 8.27 20.82 1.56
N ALA A 518 8.47 20.07 0.48
CA ALA A 518 7.94 18.70 0.39
C ALA A 518 8.49 17.78 1.50
N THR A 519 9.78 17.95 1.85
CA THR A 519 10.39 17.24 2.97
C THR A 519 9.72 17.55 4.30
N CYS A 520 9.29 18.79 4.51
CA CYS A 520 8.54 19.17 5.71
C CYS A 520 7.16 18.51 5.76
N LEU A 521 6.47 18.45 4.62
CA LEU A 521 5.18 17.77 4.52
C LEU A 521 5.33 16.27 4.82
N GLU A 522 6.34 15.64 4.22
CA GLU A 522 6.61 14.22 4.40
C GLU A 522 7.04 13.89 5.84
N GLY A 523 7.94 14.67 6.43
CA GLY A 523 8.36 14.51 7.81
C GLY A 523 7.21 14.66 8.79
N ALA A 524 6.36 15.68 8.61
CA ALA A 524 5.17 15.87 9.42
C ALA A 524 4.17 14.73 9.25
N LEU A 525 4.02 14.19 8.02
CA LEU A 525 3.19 13.00 7.78
C LEU A 525 3.72 11.79 8.55
N LYS A 526 5.01 11.49 8.48
CA LYS A 526 5.62 10.36 9.20
C LYS A 526 5.43 10.49 10.71
N ILE A 527 5.66 11.68 11.28
CA ILE A 527 5.48 11.92 12.70
C ILE A 527 4.03 11.63 13.11
N LYS A 528 3.02 12.21 12.47
CA LYS A 528 1.62 11.99 12.85
C LYS A 528 1.15 10.55 12.59
N GLU A 529 1.65 9.90 11.53
CA GLU A 529 1.23 8.57 11.11
C GLU A 529 1.59 7.48 12.12
N ILE A 530 2.77 7.56 12.73
CA ILE A 530 3.28 6.49 13.60
C ILE A 530 3.40 6.88 15.07
N THR A 531 3.38 8.18 15.39
CA THR A 531 3.52 8.67 16.78
C THR A 531 2.21 9.20 17.36
N TYR A 532 1.20 9.41 16.52
CA TYR A 532 -0.06 10.09 16.85
C TYR A 532 0.12 11.50 17.45
N MET A 533 1.32 12.06 17.31
CA MET A 533 1.61 13.45 17.65
C MET A 533 1.08 14.36 16.55
N HIS A 534 0.37 15.41 16.90
CA HIS A 534 0.01 16.43 15.92
C HIS A 534 1.29 17.02 15.31
N SER A 535 1.40 17.00 14.00
CA SER A 535 2.54 17.59 13.29
C SER A 535 2.08 18.23 11.99
N GLU A 536 2.65 19.39 11.67
CA GLU A 536 2.33 20.15 10.48
C GLU A 536 3.59 20.56 9.72
N GLY A 537 3.58 20.32 8.39
CA GLY A 537 4.61 20.80 7.49
C GLY A 537 4.25 22.19 6.95
N ILE A 538 5.03 23.20 7.30
CA ILE A 538 4.72 24.60 6.99
C ILE A 538 5.72 25.16 5.98
N LEU A 539 5.21 25.80 4.93
CA LEU A 539 6.03 26.62 4.05
C LEU A 539 6.57 27.83 4.83
N ALA A 540 7.88 27.90 5.07
CA ALA A 540 8.46 28.98 5.88
C ALA A 540 8.16 30.41 5.36
N GLY A 541 7.73 30.54 4.09
CA GLY A 541 7.23 31.80 3.54
C GLY A 541 5.90 32.24 4.12
N GLU A 542 5.07 31.27 4.54
CA GLU A 542 3.72 31.51 5.09
C GLU A 542 3.71 31.70 6.61
N LEU A 543 4.88 31.62 7.26
CA LEU A 543 5.00 31.74 8.72
C LEU A 543 4.27 32.97 9.28
N LYS A 544 4.36 34.12 8.59
CA LYS A 544 3.72 35.37 9.01
C LYS A 544 2.19 35.39 8.82
N HIS A 545 1.66 34.47 8.05
CA HIS A 545 0.25 34.45 7.65
C HIS A 545 -0.61 33.53 8.52
N GLY A 546 -0.22 33.33 9.80
CA GLY A 546 -0.96 32.55 10.78
C GLY A 546 -0.04 31.71 11.68
N PRO A 547 0.79 30.80 11.15
CA PRO A 547 1.56 29.83 11.95
C PRO A 547 2.49 30.46 12.99
N LEU A 548 2.94 31.70 12.79
CA LEU A 548 3.77 32.43 13.77
C LEU A 548 3.05 32.62 15.11
N ALA A 549 1.73 32.59 15.15
CA ALA A 549 0.95 32.69 16.39
C ALA A 549 1.12 31.46 17.30
N LEU A 550 1.48 30.30 16.73
CA LEU A 550 1.72 29.05 17.47
C LEU A 550 3.10 28.99 18.14
N ILE A 551 4.01 29.91 17.76
CA ILE A 551 5.40 29.88 18.21
C ILE A 551 5.53 30.55 19.59
N ASP A 552 6.02 29.78 20.53
CA ASP A 552 6.45 30.21 21.87
C ASP A 552 7.69 29.41 22.32
N LYS A 553 8.02 29.49 23.59
CA LYS A 553 9.19 28.79 24.17
C LYS A 553 9.00 27.26 24.29
N ASP A 554 7.75 26.79 24.28
CA ASP A 554 7.37 25.39 24.56
C ASP A 554 6.98 24.65 23.25
N MET A 555 6.65 25.38 22.18
CA MET A 555 6.35 24.78 20.87
C MET A 555 7.64 24.30 20.19
N PRO A 556 7.84 22.98 20.01
CA PRO A 556 8.98 22.46 19.26
C PRO A 556 8.85 22.74 17.77
N VAL A 557 9.92 23.22 17.19
CA VAL A 557 10.02 23.53 15.76
C VAL A 557 11.25 22.88 15.18
N ILE A 558 11.09 22.16 14.09
CA ILE A 558 12.18 21.69 13.25
C ILE A 558 12.23 22.57 12.00
N MET A 559 13.40 23.13 11.69
CA MET A 559 13.55 23.99 10.54
C MET A 559 14.64 23.50 9.61
N LEU A 560 14.30 23.33 8.32
CA LEU A 560 15.23 22.93 7.27
C LEU A 560 15.82 24.18 6.63
N ILE A 561 17.14 24.35 6.78
CA ILE A 561 17.91 25.48 6.21
C ILE A 561 19.07 24.92 5.40
N MET A 562 18.92 24.89 4.08
CA MET A 562 19.93 24.37 3.16
C MET A 562 20.57 25.49 2.36
N LYS A 563 21.83 25.29 1.95
CA LYS A 563 22.57 26.24 1.11
C LYS A 563 22.04 26.21 -0.33
N ASP A 564 20.82 26.71 -0.51
CA ASP A 564 20.12 26.81 -1.79
C ASP A 564 19.64 28.26 -2.05
N GLY A 565 18.90 28.48 -3.13
CA GLY A 565 18.34 29.78 -3.49
C GLY A 565 17.35 30.39 -2.46
N CYS A 566 16.91 29.61 -1.48
CA CYS A 566 16.02 30.02 -0.40
C CYS A 566 16.73 30.29 0.94
N TYR A 567 18.06 30.10 1.01
CA TYR A 567 18.86 30.19 2.24
C TYR A 567 18.58 31.44 3.07
N THR A 568 18.80 32.63 2.51
CA THR A 568 18.55 33.91 3.21
C THR A 568 17.11 34.06 3.68
N LYS A 569 16.17 33.58 2.88
CA LYS A 569 14.72 33.63 3.21
C LYS A 569 14.37 32.71 4.37
N CYS A 570 15.03 31.54 4.47
CA CYS A 570 14.90 30.62 5.61
C CYS A 570 15.50 31.25 6.88
N HIS A 571 16.67 31.89 6.79
CA HIS A 571 17.25 32.62 7.92
C HIS A 571 16.35 33.75 8.44
N ASN A 572 15.66 34.47 7.55
CA ASN A 572 14.68 35.48 7.97
C ASN A 572 13.51 34.86 8.75
N ALA A 573 13.02 33.69 8.34
CA ALA A 573 12.01 32.97 9.08
C ALA A 573 12.53 32.47 10.44
N LEU A 574 13.78 32.00 10.50
CA LEU A 574 14.46 31.62 11.74
C LEU A 574 14.48 32.77 12.76
N GLN A 575 14.82 33.99 12.31
CA GLN A 575 14.84 35.15 13.19
C GLN A 575 13.43 35.47 13.75
N GLN A 576 12.37 35.24 12.98
CA GLN A 576 11.00 35.43 13.44
C GLN A 576 10.60 34.42 14.53
N ILE A 577 11.02 33.16 14.39
CA ILE A 577 10.83 32.11 15.41
C ILE A 577 11.56 32.52 16.70
N LYS A 578 12.81 32.94 16.60
CA LYS A 578 13.62 33.39 17.75
C LYS A 578 13.04 34.61 18.44
N ALA A 579 12.48 35.56 17.69
CA ALA A 579 11.82 36.75 18.23
C ALA A 579 10.60 36.41 19.10
N ARG A 580 10.02 35.20 18.95
CA ARG A 580 8.95 34.63 19.78
C ARG A 580 9.45 33.68 20.87
N SER A 581 10.75 33.72 21.17
CA SER A 581 11.41 32.81 22.12
C SER A 581 11.38 31.34 21.74
N GLY A 582 11.07 31.01 20.47
CA GLY A 582 11.10 29.66 19.94
C GLY A 582 12.51 29.08 19.97
N ARG A 583 12.60 27.78 20.19
CA ARG A 583 13.87 27.01 20.27
C ARG A 583 13.96 26.01 19.11
N PRO A 584 14.28 26.45 17.88
CA PRO A 584 14.26 25.57 16.72
C PRO A 584 15.42 24.57 16.74
N ILE A 585 15.10 23.33 16.39
CA ILE A 585 16.06 22.31 15.95
C ILE A 585 16.30 22.56 14.46
N ILE A 586 17.55 22.75 14.06
CA ILE A 586 17.87 23.09 12.67
C ILE A 586 18.49 21.89 11.98
N ILE A 587 17.91 21.49 10.85
CA ILE A 587 18.53 20.57 9.90
C ILE A 587 19.22 21.44 8.83
N CYS A 588 20.57 21.38 8.77
CA CYS A 588 21.38 22.24 7.89
C CYS A 588 22.49 21.46 7.21
N CYS A 589 23.17 22.10 6.26
CA CYS A 589 24.38 21.55 5.67
C CYS A 589 25.53 21.55 6.70
N GLN A 590 26.46 20.59 6.57
CA GLN A 590 27.73 20.60 7.30
C GLN A 590 28.47 21.93 7.03
N ASP A 591 29.21 22.41 8.02
CA ASP A 591 29.95 23.68 7.98
C ASP A 591 29.09 24.93 7.74
N ASP A 592 27.81 24.89 8.12
CA ASP A 592 26.95 26.07 8.13
C ASP A 592 26.96 26.73 9.51
N TYR A 593 28.04 27.45 9.81
CA TYR A 593 28.27 28.11 11.10
C TYR A 593 27.19 29.13 11.45
N GLU A 594 26.55 29.75 10.46
CA GLU A 594 25.49 30.73 10.69
C GLU A 594 24.22 30.06 11.18
N ALA A 595 23.81 28.96 10.55
CA ALA A 595 22.67 28.18 11.00
C ALA A 595 22.92 27.54 12.37
N ILE A 596 24.11 26.94 12.56
CA ILE A 596 24.51 26.26 13.81
C ILE A 596 24.49 27.24 15.00
N LYS A 597 25.04 28.44 14.87
CA LYS A 597 25.06 29.45 15.93
C LYS A 597 23.65 29.88 16.38
N ASN A 598 22.68 29.76 15.51
CA ASN A 598 21.31 30.20 15.75
C ASN A 598 20.35 29.10 16.20
N ALA A 599 20.81 27.85 16.25
CA ALA A 599 20.02 26.69 16.62
C ALA A 599 19.96 26.45 18.14
N TYR A 600 18.89 25.82 18.59
CA TYR A 600 18.84 25.14 19.89
C TYR A 600 19.61 23.82 19.80
N GLN A 601 19.37 23.03 18.76
CA GLN A 601 20.11 21.83 18.38
C GLN A 601 20.25 21.78 16.85
N THR A 602 21.24 21.02 16.36
CA THR A 602 21.49 20.88 14.92
C THR A 602 21.52 19.41 14.48
N ILE A 603 21.08 19.17 13.28
CA ILE A 603 21.34 17.94 12.51
C ILE A 603 22.06 18.36 11.24
N GLU A 604 23.36 18.07 11.17
CA GLU A 604 24.23 18.50 10.09
C GLU A 604 24.33 17.44 9.01
N LEU A 605 23.95 17.80 7.78
CA LEU A 605 23.88 16.89 6.65
C LEU A 605 24.98 17.18 5.63
N PRO A 606 25.49 16.16 4.94
CA PRO A 606 26.37 16.38 3.79
C PRO A 606 25.61 17.16 2.71
N GLN A 607 26.33 18.06 2.04
CA GLN A 607 25.77 18.86 0.95
C GLN A 607 25.76 18.07 -0.36
N THR A 608 24.67 18.19 -1.11
CA THR A 608 24.53 17.71 -2.49
C THR A 608 23.90 18.78 -3.36
N VAL A 609 23.55 18.46 -4.60
CA VAL A 609 22.83 19.37 -5.48
C VAL A 609 21.48 19.74 -4.85
N ASP A 610 21.09 20.98 -4.91
CA ASP A 610 19.92 21.55 -4.24
C ASP A 610 18.63 20.75 -4.45
N CYS A 611 18.35 20.31 -5.69
CA CYS A 611 17.18 19.51 -6.03
C CYS A 611 17.21 18.07 -5.47
N LEU A 612 18.36 17.56 -5.04
CA LEU A 612 18.52 16.23 -4.42
C LEU A 612 18.64 16.31 -2.90
N GLN A 613 18.85 17.50 -2.34
CA GLN A 613 19.06 17.68 -0.90
C GLN A 613 17.86 17.19 -0.09
N GLY A 614 16.62 17.27 -0.63
CA GLY A 614 15.41 16.77 0.00
C GLY A 614 15.44 15.27 0.30
N ILE A 615 16.17 14.47 -0.51
CA ILE A 615 16.36 13.03 -0.26
C ILE A 615 17.23 12.80 1.00
N LEU A 616 18.25 13.63 1.21
CA LEU A 616 19.07 13.54 2.43
C LEU A 616 18.35 14.10 3.65
N SER A 617 17.56 15.16 3.47
CA SER A 617 16.89 15.86 4.56
C SER A 617 15.66 15.12 5.11
N VAL A 618 15.05 14.22 4.33
CA VAL A 618 13.90 13.43 4.81
C VAL A 618 14.31 12.31 5.76
N ILE A 619 15.50 11.75 5.59
CA ILE A 619 15.98 10.61 6.38
C ILE A 619 16.05 10.91 7.89
N PRO A 620 16.58 12.05 8.35
CA PRO A 620 16.52 12.42 9.77
C PRO A 620 15.10 12.50 10.31
N LEU A 621 14.13 12.96 9.52
CA LEU A 621 12.72 13.04 9.91
C LEU A 621 12.07 11.65 9.97
N GLN A 622 12.46 10.73 9.09
CA GLN A 622 12.03 9.32 9.14
C GLN A 622 12.59 8.63 10.39
N LEU A 623 13.89 8.79 10.70
CA LEU A 623 14.52 8.26 11.90
C LEU A 623 13.92 8.87 13.18
N LEU A 624 13.70 10.19 13.17
CA LEU A 624 13.08 10.89 14.32
C LEU A 624 11.67 10.34 14.58
N SER A 625 10.85 10.20 13.55
CA SER A 625 9.50 9.65 13.70
C SER A 625 9.51 8.23 14.23
N PHE A 626 10.45 7.39 13.75
CA PHE A 626 10.65 6.03 14.24
C PHE A 626 11.00 6.01 15.74
N HIS A 627 12.03 6.77 16.15
CA HIS A 627 12.44 6.82 17.57
C HIS A 627 11.36 7.41 18.48
N LEU A 628 10.66 8.46 18.04
CA LEU A 628 9.53 9.02 18.78
C LEU A 628 8.43 7.98 19.01
N ALA A 629 8.10 7.17 18.00
CA ALA A 629 7.08 6.13 18.13
C ALA A 629 7.51 5.04 19.12
N VAL A 630 8.77 4.58 19.03
CA VAL A 630 9.33 3.58 19.97
C VAL A 630 9.34 4.10 21.42
N LEU A 631 9.78 5.35 21.64
CA LEU A 631 9.81 5.97 22.97
C LEU A 631 8.41 6.16 23.58
N ARG A 632 7.41 6.37 22.75
CA ARG A 632 6.02 6.47 23.16
C ARG A 632 5.34 5.11 23.37
N GLY A 633 6.08 4.01 23.18
CA GLY A 633 5.57 2.65 23.35
C GLY A 633 4.66 2.15 22.22
N PHE A 634 4.68 2.84 21.06
CA PHE A 634 3.91 2.39 19.90
C PHE A 634 4.62 1.27 19.16
N ASP A 635 3.85 0.29 18.73
CA ASP A 635 4.36 -0.81 17.92
C ASP A 635 4.59 -0.34 16.47
N VAL A 636 5.83 -0.05 16.12
CA VAL A 636 6.23 0.40 14.78
C VAL A 636 6.31 -0.77 13.79
N SER A 637 6.18 -2.02 14.26
CA SER A 637 6.10 -3.21 13.41
C SER A 637 4.70 -3.45 12.85
N GLY A 638 3.68 -2.79 13.44
CA GLY A 638 2.30 -2.77 12.99
C GLY A 638 1.55 -1.60 13.63
N LEU A 639 0.62 -0.98 12.93
CA LEU A 639 -0.27 0.04 13.52
C LEU A 639 -1.18 -0.62 14.56
N THR A 640 -0.80 -0.49 15.83
CA THR A 640 -1.72 -0.78 16.92
C THR A 640 -2.55 0.48 17.13
N LEU A 641 -3.78 0.50 16.62
CA LEU A 641 -4.75 1.46 17.12
C LEU A 641 -4.94 1.20 18.61
N LEU A 642 -4.57 2.19 19.42
CA LEU A 642 -4.89 2.23 20.82
C LEU A 642 -6.40 2.00 20.98
N THR A 643 -6.77 0.93 21.65
CA THR A 643 -7.97 0.96 22.47
C THR A 643 -7.79 2.13 23.43
N TRP A 644 -8.68 3.10 23.38
CA TRP A 644 -8.81 4.10 24.42
C TRP A 644 -8.89 3.35 25.76
N GLN A 645 -7.79 3.35 26.52
CA GLN A 645 -7.87 3.16 27.95
C GLN A 645 -8.18 4.56 28.48
N GLU A 646 -9.36 4.69 29.07
CA GLU A 646 -9.63 5.84 29.93
C GLU A 646 -8.51 5.89 30.97
N PRO A 647 -7.90 7.05 31.24
CA PRO A 647 -6.99 7.19 32.36
C PRO A 647 -7.79 6.96 33.65
N ASP A 648 -7.29 6.05 34.51
CA ASP A 648 -7.76 5.84 35.87
C ASP A 648 -7.77 7.15 36.67
#